data_bba5bfb8aac523aebfda204a76de87fd
#
_entry.id   bba5bfb8aac523aebfda204a76de87fd
#
_cell.length_a   1.000
_cell.length_b   1.000
_cell.length_c   1.000
_cell.angle_alpha   90.00
_cell.angle_beta   90.00
_cell.angle_gamma   90.00
#
_symmetry.space_group_name_H-M   'P 1'
#
loop_
_entity.id
_entity.type
_entity.pdbx_description
1 polymer ?
#
loop_
_entity_poly.entity_id
_entity_poly.type
_entity_poly.pdbx_seq_one_letter_code
_entity_poly.pdbx_strand_id
1 'polypeptide(L)'
;MSFVNSHSSRLNPILFNLLKSLVYFSFSGSVVAAESHYDTLIINARQGDISTATSWFDGQSRNRVLTAAEVTDWLQINGWAGKDAEVRRIWEAYSPTMSLPDPALRAAAKSYRNLRQWQPSVALWSRVLQRSPRDDDARSGLILTLADAGQTKTALELAESRVKREPTANHWRELAWVQRIAGKHTDSLFSIIQAMRYAPQDKALRYDYSDILSSNNVSAPALNALENGKLHGVQTDERQRQRELEAAAELVRLAFIASTTENERFVVADRALARYSALMNQWRTHPSAKASYRHARIDRLGALLVRYRMEEVISEYQSLLKEGDIPSYARRWVASAYLYLQQPEQAEQILSAVIQEDPSQRLQIARQGDFFYSILESEKVEQATQLSVQAGEKTPYKKSVYGLSTFIPNDDWVDIKYLRIQSLISHNDFPAAQRLAERLAFTGPGNQELNIRLAEVYLSRGWPRRAETLLKRVELLEPRSFRLETHQGLTALELQEWRQLEQLTDDTVTRYPDDFSVKRLARLRQVHHMAELRIAGAQGLKSDSPTKGMNDTEIDAVLYSPPFADHWRVFSGGSFNQSDFSDGQATHRTLRGGVEFTDRDHWAEAELSHRNFGLGSDIGGRLSYRHDVNDFWRVGLNAERLMRSTPLQALKNGVTANGAGGYVRWRQSERRSWQADLSHGWFSDGNRRQEYALSGQERVFSSPSLVIDFTPSLSVGANSQQNTPYYNPRKYVAVLPALAIDHLLYRHYQTEWHQEITAGAGRYWQKDASAGAITQLGYGQRVRWNDVLDTGVSVQWDKRPYDGKREQNVSLSFDLNYRF
;
A
#
# COMPACT_ATOMS: atom_id res chain seq x y z
N MET A 1 -18.11 7.86 -3.22
CA MET A 1 -17.49 9.17 -3.02
C MET A 1 -18.46 10.23 -3.45
N SER A 2 -19.01 10.95 -2.51
CA SER A 2 -20.05 11.96 -2.72
C SER A 2 -19.38 13.28 -3.09
N PHE A 3 -19.45 13.65 -4.35
CA PHE A 3 -19.30 15.04 -4.72
C PHE A 3 -20.66 15.72 -4.57
N VAL A 4 -20.85 16.38 -3.46
CA VAL A 4 -21.88 17.41 -3.32
C VAL A 4 -21.26 18.70 -3.80
N ASN A 5 -21.36 18.99 -5.07
CA ASN A 5 -21.26 20.34 -5.55
C ASN A 5 -22.67 20.82 -5.89
N SER A 6 -23.13 21.71 -5.03
CA SER A 6 -24.34 22.50 -5.20
C SER A 6 -24.23 23.38 -6.44
N HIS A 7 -24.72 22.93 -7.56
CA HIS A 7 -25.10 23.84 -8.63
C HIS A 7 -26.63 23.86 -8.76
N SER A 8 -27.15 24.99 -8.37
CA SER A 8 -28.55 25.35 -8.61
C SER A 8 -28.87 25.18 -10.08
N SER A 9 -29.55 24.08 -10.43
CA SER A 9 -30.16 23.94 -11.73
C SER A 9 -31.30 24.96 -11.78
N ARG A 10 -31.01 26.11 -12.37
CA ARG A 10 -32.10 26.97 -12.86
C ARG A 10 -32.91 26.15 -13.86
N LEU A 11 -34.17 25.87 -13.52
CA LEU A 11 -35.09 25.27 -14.46
C LEU A 11 -35.24 26.25 -15.63
N ASN A 12 -34.82 25.83 -16.80
CA ASN A 12 -35.02 26.60 -18.03
C ASN A 12 -36.51 26.69 -18.40
N PRO A 13 -36.98 27.79 -19.00
CA PRO A 13 -38.39 28.09 -19.26
C PRO A 13 -39.01 27.32 -20.45
N ILE A 14 -38.64 26.07 -20.69
CA ILE A 14 -39.11 25.28 -21.86
C ILE A 14 -40.38 24.46 -21.57
N LEU A 15 -41.15 24.83 -20.59
CA LEU A 15 -42.45 24.17 -20.29
C LEU A 15 -43.66 24.84 -20.96
N PHE A 16 -43.43 25.59 -22.03
CA PHE A 16 -44.56 26.39 -22.61
C PHE A 16 -44.85 26.15 -24.09
N ASN A 17 -44.45 25.03 -24.67
CA ASN A 17 -44.78 24.70 -26.07
C ASN A 17 -45.63 23.42 -26.23
N LEU A 18 -46.65 23.21 -25.39
CA LEU A 18 -47.59 22.11 -25.57
C LEU A 18 -49.02 22.57 -25.32
N LEU A 19 -49.49 23.53 -26.12
CA LEU A 19 -50.92 23.83 -26.32
C LEU A 19 -51.10 24.59 -27.62
N LYS A 20 -50.90 23.93 -28.74
CA LYS A 20 -51.43 24.32 -30.05
C LYS A 20 -51.89 23.05 -30.73
N SER A 21 -53.14 22.69 -30.47
CA SER A 21 -54.02 22.08 -31.50
C SER A 21 -55.42 21.94 -30.94
N LEU A 22 -56.35 22.41 -31.76
CA LEU A 22 -57.79 22.23 -31.81
C LEU A 22 -58.59 23.12 -30.86
N VAL A 23 -59.14 24.18 -31.43
CA VAL A 23 -60.56 24.16 -31.76
C VAL A 23 -60.84 25.19 -32.90
N TYR A 24 -61.12 24.72 -34.09
CA TYR A 24 -61.85 25.48 -35.11
C TYR A 24 -63.35 25.32 -34.79
N PHE A 25 -64.02 26.39 -34.41
CA PHE A 25 -65.47 26.60 -34.64
C PHE A 25 -65.67 27.99 -35.08
N SER A 26 -66.12 28.06 -36.34
CA SER A 26 -66.60 29.26 -37.03
C SER A 26 -67.88 29.82 -36.37
N PHE A 27 -67.77 31.06 -35.90
CA PHE A 27 -68.96 31.95 -35.85
C PHE A 27 -68.56 33.33 -36.37
N SER A 28 -69.13 33.69 -37.46
CA SER A 28 -69.12 35.01 -38.05
C SER A 28 -69.90 36.01 -37.15
N GLY A 29 -69.16 36.96 -36.66
CA GLY A 29 -69.73 38.06 -35.90
C GLY A 29 -68.62 39.04 -35.56
N SER A 30 -68.37 40.04 -36.40
CA SER A 30 -67.45 41.13 -36.20
C SER A 30 -67.81 41.95 -34.97
N VAL A 31 -67.12 41.69 -33.86
CA VAL A 31 -66.85 42.71 -32.84
C VAL A 31 -65.36 42.84 -32.78
N VAL A 32 -64.76 43.82 -33.40
CA VAL A 32 -63.40 44.26 -33.13
C VAL A 32 -63.41 44.88 -31.74
N ALA A 33 -63.20 44.07 -30.72
CA ALA A 33 -62.76 44.54 -29.39
C ALA A 33 -61.36 45.04 -29.63
N ALA A 34 -61.13 46.34 -29.45
CA ALA A 34 -59.76 46.88 -29.38
C ALA A 34 -59.02 46.14 -28.23
N GLU A 35 -58.02 45.30 -28.56
CA GLU A 35 -57.18 44.72 -27.57
C GLU A 35 -56.67 45.86 -26.68
N SER A 36 -56.83 45.75 -25.39
CA SER A 36 -56.33 46.78 -24.47
C SER A 36 -54.79 46.79 -24.57
N HIS A 37 -54.18 47.94 -24.46
CA HIS A 37 -52.70 48.06 -24.38
C HIS A 37 -52.09 47.07 -23.37
N TYR A 38 -52.83 46.78 -22.32
CA TYR A 38 -52.47 45.81 -21.28
C TYR A 38 -52.45 44.36 -21.84
N ASP A 39 -53.49 43.95 -22.58
CA ASP A 39 -53.52 42.59 -23.13
C ASP A 39 -52.41 42.36 -24.16
N THR A 40 -52.09 43.36 -24.97
CA THR A 40 -50.99 43.36 -25.92
C THR A 40 -49.61 43.20 -25.15
N LEU A 41 -49.47 43.94 -24.04
CA LEU A 41 -48.27 43.86 -23.21
C LEU A 41 -48.06 42.45 -22.64
N ILE A 42 -49.13 41.82 -22.12
CA ILE A 42 -49.06 40.45 -21.57
C ILE A 42 -48.75 39.41 -22.64
N ILE A 43 -49.37 39.55 -23.82
CA ILE A 43 -49.15 38.70 -24.99
C ILE A 43 -47.68 38.78 -25.42
N ASN A 44 -47.14 40.00 -25.53
CA ASN A 44 -45.74 40.22 -25.89
C ASN A 44 -44.77 39.64 -24.84
N ALA A 45 -45.09 39.77 -23.55
CA ALA A 45 -44.30 39.17 -22.48
C ALA A 45 -44.26 37.63 -22.55
N ARG A 46 -45.40 36.99 -22.93
CA ARG A 46 -45.46 35.54 -23.19
C ARG A 46 -44.63 35.10 -24.40
N GLN A 47 -44.42 36.01 -25.35
CA GLN A 47 -43.60 35.80 -26.56
C GLN A 47 -42.12 36.11 -26.32
N GLY A 48 -41.75 36.62 -25.11
CA GLY A 48 -40.38 36.85 -24.72
C GLY A 48 -39.98 38.32 -24.47
N ASP A 49 -40.84 39.29 -24.73
CA ASP A 49 -40.56 40.70 -24.40
C ASP A 49 -40.91 41.00 -22.94
N ILE A 50 -40.11 40.42 -22.06
CA ILE A 50 -40.26 40.51 -20.61
C ILE A 50 -39.87 41.91 -20.10
N SER A 51 -38.89 42.55 -20.73
CA SER A 51 -38.31 43.82 -20.28
C SER A 51 -39.33 44.96 -20.37
N THR A 52 -40.06 45.07 -21.47
CA THR A 52 -41.09 46.08 -21.64
C THR A 52 -42.21 45.90 -20.62
N ALA A 53 -42.67 44.67 -20.40
CA ALA A 53 -43.70 44.39 -19.40
C ALA A 53 -43.27 44.72 -17.98
N THR A 54 -42.06 44.28 -17.56
CA THR A 54 -41.58 44.55 -16.20
C THR A 54 -41.38 46.04 -15.94
N SER A 55 -40.88 46.81 -16.91
CA SER A 55 -40.71 48.26 -16.82
C SER A 55 -42.06 48.99 -16.72
N TRP A 56 -43.07 48.50 -17.45
CA TRP A 56 -44.42 49.03 -17.37
C TRP A 56 -45.03 48.84 -15.96
N PHE A 57 -44.93 47.63 -15.39
CA PHE A 57 -45.45 47.36 -14.05
C PHE A 57 -44.69 48.18 -12.99
N ASP A 58 -43.39 48.33 -13.07
CA ASP A 58 -42.60 49.20 -12.20
C ASP A 58 -43.06 50.65 -12.27
N GLY A 59 -43.34 51.18 -13.48
CA GLY A 59 -43.84 52.51 -13.65
C GLY A 59 -45.26 52.68 -13.05
N GLN A 60 -46.16 51.74 -13.31
CA GLN A 60 -47.53 51.79 -12.79
C GLN A 60 -47.56 51.67 -11.26
N SER A 61 -46.73 50.81 -10.68
CA SER A 61 -46.68 50.61 -9.21
C SER A 61 -46.27 51.83 -8.42
N ARG A 62 -45.55 52.80 -9.05
CA ARG A 62 -45.17 54.10 -8.47
C ARG A 62 -46.30 55.13 -8.52
N ASN A 63 -47.22 54.99 -9.50
CA ASN A 63 -48.24 56.02 -9.79
C ASN A 63 -49.61 55.64 -9.23
N ARG A 64 -49.90 54.39 -9.03
CA ARG A 64 -51.21 53.91 -8.53
C ARG A 64 -51.09 52.53 -7.83
N VAL A 65 -52.08 52.19 -7.05
CA VAL A 65 -52.20 50.81 -6.55
C VAL A 65 -52.57 49.87 -7.68
N LEU A 66 -51.84 48.79 -7.84
CA LEU A 66 -52.12 47.79 -8.86
C LEU A 66 -53.26 46.87 -8.39
N THR A 67 -54.05 46.36 -9.34
CA THR A 67 -55.12 45.40 -9.10
C THR A 67 -54.49 43.99 -8.80
N ALA A 68 -55.26 43.08 -8.17
CA ALA A 68 -54.82 41.73 -7.93
C ALA A 68 -54.45 40.94 -9.20
N ALA A 69 -55.10 41.25 -10.34
CA ALA A 69 -54.75 40.67 -11.64
C ALA A 69 -53.41 41.16 -12.13
N GLU A 70 -53.20 42.51 -12.11
CA GLU A 70 -51.91 43.10 -12.51
C GLU A 70 -50.74 42.64 -11.68
N VAL A 71 -50.89 42.53 -10.34
CA VAL A 71 -49.84 41.98 -9.46
C VAL A 71 -49.59 40.51 -9.78
N THR A 72 -50.65 39.75 -10.07
CA THR A 72 -50.48 38.34 -10.47
C THR A 72 -49.68 38.20 -11.75
N ASP A 73 -49.99 38.96 -12.80
CA ASP A 73 -49.27 38.94 -14.05
C ASP A 73 -47.82 39.42 -13.88
N TRP A 74 -47.62 40.46 -13.06
CA TRP A 74 -46.28 40.94 -12.73
C TRP A 74 -45.40 39.89 -12.03
N LEU A 75 -45.98 39.15 -11.05
CA LEU A 75 -45.30 38.02 -10.38
C LEU A 75 -44.99 36.91 -11.38
N GLN A 76 -45.93 36.53 -12.24
CA GLN A 76 -45.71 35.46 -13.23
C GLN A 76 -44.64 35.84 -14.29
N ILE A 77 -44.68 37.07 -14.80
CA ILE A 77 -43.70 37.55 -15.81
C ILE A 77 -42.27 37.59 -15.21
N ASN A 78 -42.10 38.07 -13.97
CA ASN A 78 -40.81 38.02 -13.31
C ASN A 78 -40.36 36.57 -13.02
N GLY A 79 -41.30 35.67 -12.67
CA GLY A 79 -41.05 34.25 -12.52
C GLY A 79 -40.59 33.59 -13.83
N TRP A 80 -41.20 33.94 -14.99
CA TRP A 80 -40.72 33.46 -16.31
C TRP A 80 -39.32 33.98 -16.65
N ALA A 81 -38.98 35.20 -16.20
CA ALA A 81 -37.67 35.80 -16.35
C ALA A 81 -36.60 35.20 -15.43
N GLY A 82 -36.97 34.31 -14.49
CA GLY A 82 -36.07 33.80 -13.47
C GLY A 82 -35.64 34.84 -12.43
N LYS A 83 -36.34 35.96 -12.31
CA LYS A 83 -36.07 37.05 -11.36
C LYS A 83 -36.70 36.76 -9.99
N ASP A 84 -36.30 35.64 -9.38
CA ASP A 84 -36.94 35.13 -8.17
C ASP A 84 -36.88 36.13 -6.96
N ALA A 85 -35.79 36.88 -6.84
CA ALA A 85 -35.68 37.91 -5.81
C ALA A 85 -36.72 39.02 -5.99
N GLU A 86 -37.03 39.39 -7.24
CA GLU A 86 -38.02 40.39 -7.58
C GLU A 86 -39.43 39.88 -7.32
N VAL A 87 -39.72 38.63 -7.71
CA VAL A 87 -40.99 37.96 -7.35
C VAL A 87 -41.22 37.99 -5.84
N ARG A 88 -40.19 37.69 -5.04
CA ARG A 88 -40.28 37.77 -3.58
C ARG A 88 -40.61 39.18 -3.12
N ARG A 89 -39.88 40.18 -3.64
CA ARG A 89 -40.10 41.60 -3.28
C ARG A 89 -41.56 42.04 -3.56
N ILE A 90 -42.04 41.72 -4.75
CA ILE A 90 -43.45 42.06 -5.14
C ILE A 90 -44.44 41.34 -4.26
N TRP A 91 -44.23 40.03 -4.01
CA TRP A 91 -45.09 39.22 -3.13
C TRP A 91 -45.15 39.80 -1.70
N GLU A 92 -44.00 40.11 -1.09
CA GLU A 92 -43.93 40.68 0.28
C GLU A 92 -44.57 42.06 0.37
N ALA A 93 -44.53 42.86 -0.69
CA ALA A 93 -45.15 44.19 -0.74
C ALA A 93 -46.68 44.15 -0.85
N TYR A 94 -47.25 43.21 -1.60
CA TYR A 94 -48.68 43.22 -1.89
C TYR A 94 -49.49 42.15 -1.14
N SER A 95 -48.89 41.03 -0.76
CA SER A 95 -49.60 39.93 -0.11
C SER A 95 -50.19 40.27 1.27
N PRO A 96 -49.67 41.24 2.08
CA PRO A 96 -50.27 41.61 3.36
C PRO A 96 -51.56 42.42 3.22
N THR A 97 -51.71 43.18 2.12
CA THR A 97 -52.79 44.12 1.91
C THR A 97 -53.81 43.66 0.87
N MET A 98 -53.50 42.60 0.11
CA MET A 98 -54.31 42.15 -1.02
C MET A 98 -54.48 40.62 -1.04
N SER A 99 -55.70 40.16 -1.24
CA SER A 99 -55.97 38.74 -1.47
C SER A 99 -55.59 38.34 -2.88
N LEU A 100 -54.46 37.70 -3.07
CA LEU A 100 -53.97 37.26 -4.36
C LEU A 100 -54.52 35.87 -4.75
N PRO A 101 -54.79 35.61 -6.05
CA PRO A 101 -55.31 34.34 -6.54
C PRO A 101 -54.20 33.26 -6.61
N ASP A 102 -54.61 32.00 -6.79
CA ASP A 102 -53.72 30.85 -6.79
C ASP A 102 -52.53 30.93 -7.79
N PRO A 103 -52.67 31.51 -9.01
CA PRO A 103 -51.50 31.72 -9.89
C PRO A 103 -50.41 32.60 -9.29
N ALA A 104 -50.79 33.64 -8.50
CA ALA A 104 -49.80 34.46 -7.78
C ALA A 104 -49.10 33.70 -6.67
N LEU A 105 -49.85 32.88 -5.90
CA LEU A 105 -49.31 32.02 -4.85
C LEU A 105 -48.33 31.01 -5.45
N ARG A 106 -48.69 30.39 -6.58
CA ARG A 106 -47.80 29.44 -7.27
C ARG A 106 -46.52 30.10 -7.77
N ALA A 107 -46.59 31.29 -8.35
CA ALA A 107 -45.39 32.03 -8.78
C ALA A 107 -44.48 32.37 -7.59
N ALA A 108 -45.04 32.89 -6.49
CA ALA A 108 -44.28 33.19 -5.28
C ALA A 108 -43.69 31.92 -4.65
N ALA A 109 -44.46 30.85 -4.52
CA ALA A 109 -43.99 29.57 -3.94
C ALA A 109 -42.81 29.00 -4.72
N LYS A 110 -42.87 29.03 -6.06
CA LYS A 110 -41.78 28.57 -6.92
C LYS A 110 -40.53 29.41 -6.73
N SER A 111 -40.65 30.73 -6.68
CA SER A 111 -39.52 31.61 -6.46
C SER A 111 -38.90 31.49 -5.06
N TYR A 112 -39.70 31.33 -4.02
CA TYR A 112 -39.18 31.01 -2.68
C TYR A 112 -38.40 29.70 -2.64
N ARG A 113 -38.87 28.66 -3.38
CA ARG A 113 -38.12 27.40 -3.54
C ARG A 113 -36.77 27.64 -4.23
N ASN A 114 -36.76 28.42 -5.32
CA ASN A 114 -35.53 28.74 -6.08
C ASN A 114 -34.53 29.54 -5.22
N LEU A 115 -35.03 30.41 -4.33
CA LEU A 115 -34.22 31.14 -3.34
C LEU A 115 -33.87 30.33 -2.09
N ARG A 116 -34.19 29.02 -2.08
CA ARG A 116 -33.94 28.10 -0.95
C ARG A 116 -34.66 28.50 0.36
N GLN A 117 -35.70 29.25 0.25
CA GLN A 117 -36.55 29.65 1.38
C GLN A 117 -37.72 28.65 1.49
N TRP A 118 -37.44 27.50 2.08
CA TRP A 118 -38.29 26.33 2.04
C TRP A 118 -39.61 26.51 2.77
N GLN A 119 -39.60 27.08 3.97
CA GLN A 119 -40.82 27.24 4.79
C GLN A 119 -41.89 28.12 4.15
N PRO A 120 -41.58 29.35 3.65
CA PRO A 120 -42.56 30.15 2.91
C PRO A 120 -43.10 29.43 1.66
N SER A 121 -42.22 28.72 0.92
CA SER A 121 -42.63 27.95 -0.25
C SER A 121 -43.64 26.86 0.11
N VAL A 122 -43.35 26.04 1.14
CA VAL A 122 -44.29 25.00 1.62
C VAL A 122 -45.61 25.58 2.06
N ALA A 123 -45.60 26.69 2.81
CA ALA A 123 -46.81 27.35 3.27
C ALA A 123 -47.69 27.81 2.11
N LEU A 124 -47.11 28.40 1.06
CA LEU A 124 -47.82 28.85 -0.11
C LEU A 124 -48.38 27.70 -0.94
N TRP A 125 -47.63 26.65 -1.18
CA TRP A 125 -48.15 25.44 -1.85
C TRP A 125 -49.31 24.81 -1.07
N SER A 126 -49.17 24.71 0.26
CA SER A 126 -50.24 24.20 1.13
C SER A 126 -51.50 25.05 1.07
N ARG A 127 -51.33 26.39 1.00
CA ARG A 127 -52.46 27.31 0.86
C ARG A 127 -53.19 27.16 -0.47
N VAL A 128 -52.45 26.94 -1.58
CA VAL A 128 -53.07 26.62 -2.90
C VAL A 128 -53.85 25.31 -2.80
N LEU A 129 -53.30 24.27 -2.18
CA LEU A 129 -53.94 22.96 -2.05
C LEU A 129 -55.16 22.98 -1.10
N GLN A 130 -55.20 23.88 -0.12
CA GLN A 130 -56.39 24.10 0.71
C GLN A 130 -57.55 24.69 -0.10
N ARG A 131 -57.27 25.60 -1.07
CA ARG A 131 -58.26 26.22 -1.93
C ARG A 131 -58.65 25.32 -3.12
N SER A 132 -57.66 24.66 -3.68
CA SER A 132 -57.76 23.83 -4.87
C SER A 132 -57.12 22.43 -4.60
N PRO A 133 -57.80 21.51 -3.92
CA PRO A 133 -57.25 20.21 -3.50
C PRO A 133 -56.85 19.30 -4.67
N ARG A 134 -57.31 19.56 -5.88
CA ARG A 134 -56.98 18.78 -7.07
C ARG A 134 -55.91 19.43 -7.95
N ASP A 135 -55.34 20.56 -7.50
CA ASP A 135 -54.26 21.23 -8.25
C ASP A 135 -53.00 20.34 -8.27
N ASP A 136 -52.74 19.77 -9.43
CA ASP A 136 -51.64 18.83 -9.65
C ASP A 136 -50.28 19.53 -9.62
N ASP A 137 -50.17 20.74 -10.17
CA ASP A 137 -48.95 21.57 -10.14
C ASP A 137 -48.57 21.96 -8.71
N ALA A 138 -49.57 22.31 -7.89
CA ALA A 138 -49.32 22.66 -6.51
C ALA A 138 -48.85 21.45 -5.67
N ARG A 139 -49.39 20.25 -5.95
CA ARG A 139 -48.90 19.01 -5.32
C ARG A 139 -47.46 18.72 -5.70
N SER A 140 -47.11 18.79 -7.01
CA SER A 140 -45.74 18.64 -7.48
C SER A 140 -44.85 19.68 -6.83
N GLY A 141 -45.23 20.94 -6.80
CA GLY A 141 -44.50 22.02 -6.17
C GLY A 141 -44.21 21.77 -4.69
N LEU A 142 -45.20 21.28 -3.93
CA LEU A 142 -45.08 20.92 -2.52
C LEU A 142 -44.07 19.73 -2.32
N ILE A 143 -44.26 18.64 -3.06
CA ILE A 143 -43.43 17.45 -2.96
C ILE A 143 -41.96 17.79 -3.28
N LEU A 144 -41.73 18.51 -4.36
CA LEU A 144 -40.37 18.91 -4.76
C LEU A 144 -39.73 19.86 -3.74
N THR A 145 -40.52 20.78 -3.15
CA THR A 145 -40.04 21.69 -2.09
C THR A 145 -39.71 20.95 -0.82
N LEU A 146 -40.50 19.96 -0.39
CA LEU A 146 -40.22 19.10 0.76
C LEU A 146 -38.97 18.32 0.56
N ALA A 147 -38.73 17.74 -0.62
CA ALA A 147 -37.52 17.03 -0.95
C ALA A 147 -36.27 17.92 -0.83
N ASP A 148 -36.34 19.12 -1.47
CA ASP A 148 -35.24 20.09 -1.44
C ASP A 148 -34.97 20.65 -0.01
N ALA A 149 -35.99 20.69 0.83
CA ALA A 149 -35.89 21.07 2.25
C ALA A 149 -35.31 19.96 3.15
N GLY A 150 -34.98 18.80 2.59
CA GLY A 150 -34.47 17.66 3.35
C GLY A 150 -35.54 16.79 4.02
N GLN A 151 -36.85 17.12 3.85
CA GLN A 151 -37.96 16.30 4.36
C GLN A 151 -38.28 15.14 3.40
N THR A 152 -37.22 14.37 3.10
CA THR A 152 -37.23 13.35 2.05
C THR A 152 -38.20 12.21 2.31
N LYS A 153 -38.41 11.82 3.59
CA LYS A 153 -39.36 10.77 3.95
C LYS A 153 -40.81 11.14 3.53
N THR A 154 -41.27 12.30 3.94
CA THR A 154 -42.62 12.79 3.59
C THR A 154 -42.77 12.98 2.07
N ALA A 155 -41.75 13.55 1.41
CA ALA A 155 -41.75 13.73 -0.03
C ALA A 155 -41.84 12.38 -0.78
N LEU A 156 -41.13 11.33 -0.34
CA LEU A 156 -41.22 9.99 -0.90
C LEU A 156 -42.60 9.39 -0.76
N GLU A 157 -43.17 9.42 0.45
CA GLU A 157 -44.51 8.88 0.72
C GLU A 157 -45.57 9.52 -0.19
N LEU A 158 -45.46 10.83 -0.38
CA LEU A 158 -46.39 11.56 -1.25
C LEU A 158 -46.17 11.23 -2.73
N ALA A 159 -44.93 11.22 -3.22
CA ALA A 159 -44.60 10.91 -4.60
C ALA A 159 -44.99 9.47 -4.98
N GLU A 160 -44.65 8.49 -4.11
CA GLU A 160 -45.04 7.08 -4.31
C GLU A 160 -46.54 6.90 -4.33
N SER A 161 -47.29 7.58 -3.44
CA SER A 161 -48.74 7.52 -3.44
C SER A 161 -49.36 8.08 -4.76
N ARG A 162 -48.73 9.11 -5.34
CA ARG A 162 -49.17 9.66 -6.64
C ARG A 162 -48.96 8.68 -7.76
N VAL A 163 -47.77 8.10 -7.87
CA VAL A 163 -47.47 7.11 -8.89
C VAL A 163 -48.38 5.88 -8.78
N LYS A 164 -48.68 5.40 -7.57
CA LYS A 164 -49.61 4.28 -7.37
C LYS A 164 -51.03 4.58 -7.81
N ARG A 165 -51.48 5.83 -7.61
CA ARG A 165 -52.81 6.23 -8.00
C ARG A 165 -52.96 6.51 -9.50
N GLU A 166 -51.99 7.17 -10.09
CA GLU A 166 -52.00 7.60 -11.49
C GLU A 166 -50.57 7.59 -12.05
N PRO A 167 -50.12 6.49 -12.69
CA PRO A 167 -48.77 6.38 -13.20
C PRO A 167 -48.60 7.14 -14.52
N THR A 168 -48.20 8.41 -14.45
CA THR A 168 -47.89 9.27 -15.62
C THR A 168 -46.39 9.51 -15.73
N ALA A 169 -45.91 9.98 -16.90
CA ALA A 169 -44.52 10.37 -17.10
C ALA A 169 -44.06 11.41 -16.04
N ASN A 170 -44.89 12.40 -15.78
CA ASN A 170 -44.59 13.47 -14.82
C ASN A 170 -44.50 12.95 -13.37
N HIS A 171 -45.40 12.06 -12.94
CA HIS A 171 -45.39 11.50 -11.60
C HIS A 171 -44.16 10.58 -11.40
N TRP A 172 -43.80 9.77 -12.36
CA TRP A 172 -42.56 8.97 -12.34
C TRP A 172 -41.30 9.85 -12.33
N ARG A 173 -41.29 10.94 -13.09
CA ARG A 173 -40.19 11.93 -13.10
C ARG A 173 -40.03 12.60 -11.75
N GLU A 174 -41.13 13.01 -11.12
CA GLU A 174 -41.16 13.58 -9.79
C GLU A 174 -40.61 12.60 -8.73
N LEU A 175 -41.07 11.34 -8.77
CA LEU A 175 -40.58 10.30 -7.87
C LEU A 175 -39.06 10.06 -8.08
N ALA A 176 -38.61 10.01 -9.33
CA ALA A 176 -37.19 9.87 -9.63
C ALA A 176 -36.34 11.00 -9.03
N TRP A 177 -36.83 12.24 -9.10
CA TRP A 177 -36.19 13.41 -8.50
C TRP A 177 -36.12 13.28 -6.97
N VAL A 178 -37.23 12.96 -6.30
CA VAL A 178 -37.28 12.80 -4.85
C VAL A 178 -36.38 11.69 -4.39
N GLN A 179 -36.37 10.55 -5.06
CA GLN A 179 -35.49 9.42 -4.76
C GLN A 179 -33.98 9.79 -4.89
N ARG A 180 -33.64 10.58 -5.94
CA ARG A 180 -32.29 11.08 -6.12
C ARG A 180 -31.86 11.98 -4.95
N ILE A 181 -32.69 12.91 -4.52
CA ILE A 181 -32.41 13.78 -3.36
C ILE A 181 -32.30 12.98 -2.06
N ALA A 182 -33.10 11.93 -1.93
CA ALA A 182 -33.09 11.03 -0.78
C ALA A 182 -31.87 10.06 -0.79
N GLY A 183 -30.96 10.13 -1.79
CA GLY A 183 -29.83 9.22 -1.93
C GLY A 183 -30.19 7.80 -2.42
N LYS A 184 -31.43 7.56 -2.82
CA LYS A 184 -31.90 6.29 -3.38
C LYS A 184 -31.63 6.23 -4.89
N HIS A 185 -30.34 6.20 -5.24
CA HIS A 185 -29.91 6.36 -6.63
C HIS A 185 -30.43 5.27 -7.55
N THR A 186 -30.40 4.01 -7.15
CA THR A 186 -30.91 2.88 -7.95
C THR A 186 -32.43 2.97 -8.19
N ASP A 187 -33.19 3.36 -7.15
CA ASP A 187 -34.63 3.53 -7.26
C ASP A 187 -34.96 4.68 -8.22
N SER A 188 -34.17 5.77 -8.17
CA SER A 188 -34.36 6.92 -9.08
C SER A 188 -34.11 6.55 -10.53
N LEU A 189 -33.14 5.66 -10.80
CA LEU A 189 -32.89 5.16 -12.15
C LEU A 189 -34.06 4.31 -12.66
N PHE A 190 -34.64 3.45 -11.82
CA PHE A 190 -35.84 2.72 -12.19
C PHE A 190 -36.98 3.65 -12.51
N SER A 191 -37.24 4.67 -11.67
CA SER A 191 -38.36 5.59 -11.82
C SER A 191 -38.24 6.45 -13.07
N ILE A 192 -37.06 6.96 -13.43
CA ILE A 192 -36.87 7.75 -14.66
C ILE A 192 -37.03 6.87 -15.92
N ILE A 193 -36.63 5.60 -15.88
CA ILE A 193 -36.87 4.65 -16.97
C ILE A 193 -38.37 4.43 -17.16
N GLN A 194 -39.16 4.33 -16.08
CA GLN A 194 -40.60 4.24 -16.17
C GLN A 194 -41.18 5.54 -16.81
N ALA A 195 -40.72 6.74 -16.35
CA ALA A 195 -41.17 8.00 -16.98
C ALA A 195 -40.92 8.01 -18.49
N MET A 196 -39.75 7.58 -18.95
CA MET A 196 -39.37 7.49 -20.35
C MET A 196 -40.24 6.49 -21.14
N ARG A 197 -40.76 5.42 -20.50
CA ARG A 197 -41.71 4.50 -21.16
C ARG A 197 -43.06 5.17 -21.48
N TYR A 198 -43.52 6.07 -20.61
CA TYR A 198 -44.76 6.85 -20.83
C TYR A 198 -44.57 7.99 -21.84
N ALA A 199 -43.38 8.57 -21.94
CA ALA A 199 -43.11 9.67 -22.87
C ALA A 199 -41.73 9.53 -23.54
N PRO A 200 -41.52 8.57 -24.46
CA PRO A 200 -40.20 8.24 -25.00
C PRO A 200 -39.59 9.34 -25.88
N GLN A 201 -40.36 10.29 -26.38
CA GLN A 201 -39.89 11.40 -27.21
C GLN A 201 -39.64 12.69 -26.42
N ASP A 202 -39.92 12.70 -25.12
CA ASP A 202 -39.68 13.88 -24.28
C ASP A 202 -38.18 14.12 -24.07
N LYS A 203 -37.68 15.22 -24.60
CA LYS A 203 -36.27 15.62 -24.50
C LYS A 203 -35.87 15.98 -23.07
N ALA A 204 -36.79 16.51 -22.28
CA ALA A 204 -36.49 16.86 -20.90
C ALA A 204 -36.29 15.61 -20.02
N LEU A 205 -37.08 14.56 -20.27
CA LEU A 205 -36.88 13.27 -19.60
C LEU A 205 -35.54 12.61 -19.96
N ARG A 206 -35.09 12.72 -21.19
CA ARG A 206 -33.77 12.22 -21.62
C ARG A 206 -32.65 12.97 -20.91
N TYR A 207 -32.84 14.27 -20.72
CA TYR A 207 -31.89 15.08 -19.96
C TYR A 207 -31.81 14.64 -18.50
N ASP A 208 -32.96 14.49 -17.84
CA ASP A 208 -33.01 14.01 -16.44
C ASP A 208 -32.49 12.59 -16.33
N TYR A 209 -32.70 11.73 -17.32
CA TYR A 209 -32.14 10.39 -17.40
C TYR A 209 -30.60 10.43 -17.41
N SER A 210 -30.01 11.31 -18.24
CA SER A 210 -28.57 11.52 -18.23
C SER A 210 -28.05 11.98 -16.86
N ASP A 211 -28.75 12.92 -16.20
CA ASP A 211 -28.36 13.38 -14.85
C ASP A 211 -28.45 12.27 -13.79
N ILE A 212 -29.48 11.43 -13.87
CA ILE A 212 -29.68 10.30 -12.97
C ILE A 212 -28.64 9.20 -13.22
N LEU A 213 -28.32 8.89 -14.47
CA LEU A 213 -27.22 7.97 -14.81
C LEU A 213 -25.89 8.45 -14.23
N SER A 214 -25.58 9.73 -14.40
CA SER A 214 -24.38 10.33 -13.83
C SER A 214 -24.34 10.23 -12.29
N SER A 215 -25.47 10.51 -11.61
CA SER A 215 -25.55 10.37 -10.15
C SER A 215 -25.43 8.92 -9.66
N ASN A 216 -25.66 7.94 -10.54
CA ASN A 216 -25.42 6.52 -10.31
C ASN A 216 -24.00 6.07 -10.70
N ASN A 217 -23.10 6.97 -11.06
CA ASN A 217 -21.76 6.70 -11.58
C ASN A 217 -21.74 5.88 -12.89
N VAL A 218 -22.79 5.94 -13.70
CA VAL A 218 -22.92 5.31 -15.01
C VAL A 218 -22.68 6.39 -16.08
N SER A 219 -21.42 6.84 -16.19
CA SER A 219 -21.10 8.10 -16.86
C SER A 219 -21.03 7.98 -18.38
N ALA A 220 -20.54 6.87 -18.94
CA ALA A 220 -20.50 6.67 -20.39
C ALA A 220 -21.90 6.59 -21.01
N PRO A 221 -22.87 5.82 -20.48
CA PRO A 221 -24.27 5.90 -20.92
C PRO A 221 -24.92 7.27 -20.70
N ALA A 222 -24.52 8.00 -19.63
CA ALA A 222 -25.02 9.35 -19.38
C ALA A 222 -24.60 10.32 -20.51
N LEU A 223 -23.33 10.26 -20.93
CA LEU A 223 -22.81 11.03 -22.06
C LEU A 223 -23.54 10.66 -23.36
N ASN A 224 -23.67 9.39 -23.70
CA ASN A 224 -24.38 8.90 -24.87
C ASN A 224 -25.84 9.35 -24.88
N ALA A 225 -26.50 9.38 -23.72
CA ALA A 225 -27.90 9.85 -23.63
C ALA A 225 -28.05 11.35 -24.02
N LEU A 226 -27.02 12.15 -23.68
CA LEU A 226 -26.99 13.57 -24.10
C LEU A 226 -26.71 13.75 -25.60
N GLU A 227 -25.68 13.05 -26.10
CA GLU A 227 -25.28 13.16 -27.51
C GLU A 227 -26.38 12.69 -28.47
N ASN A 228 -27.00 11.55 -28.18
CA ASN A 228 -28.10 10.98 -28.99
C ASN A 228 -29.41 11.76 -28.86
N GLY A 229 -29.58 12.54 -27.79
CA GLY A 229 -30.77 13.34 -27.55
C GLY A 229 -30.90 14.58 -28.44
N LYS A 230 -29.81 15.01 -29.13
CA LYS A 230 -29.75 16.30 -29.91
C LYS A 230 -30.41 17.45 -29.14
N LEU A 231 -30.03 17.64 -27.89
CA LEU A 231 -30.58 18.64 -26.97
C LEU A 231 -29.98 20.04 -27.26
N HIS A 232 -29.81 20.40 -28.52
CA HIS A 232 -29.34 21.72 -28.92
C HIS A 232 -30.20 22.82 -28.27
N GLY A 233 -29.53 23.71 -27.53
CA GLY A 233 -30.16 24.87 -26.88
C GLY A 233 -30.50 24.65 -25.39
N VAL A 234 -30.42 23.43 -24.85
CA VAL A 234 -30.66 23.11 -23.42
C VAL A 234 -29.37 22.88 -22.67
N GLN A 235 -28.33 22.48 -23.39
CA GLN A 235 -27.04 22.10 -22.80
C GLN A 235 -26.06 23.24 -22.98
N THR A 236 -25.37 23.59 -21.87
CA THR A 236 -24.21 24.48 -21.93
C THR A 236 -22.95 23.68 -22.26
N ASP A 237 -21.99 24.31 -22.94
CA ASP A 237 -20.67 23.71 -23.24
C ASP A 237 -19.96 23.20 -21.94
N GLU A 238 -20.14 23.90 -20.83
CA GLU A 238 -19.59 23.51 -19.54
C GLU A 238 -20.17 22.17 -19.05
N ARG A 239 -21.47 21.97 -19.22
CA ARG A 239 -22.13 20.74 -18.80
C ARG A 239 -21.74 19.55 -19.68
N GLN A 240 -21.54 19.80 -20.98
CA GLN A 240 -20.99 18.76 -21.86
C GLN A 240 -19.59 18.37 -21.45
N ARG A 241 -18.69 19.34 -21.18
CA ARG A 241 -17.34 19.06 -20.68
C ARG A 241 -17.36 18.29 -19.36
N GLN A 242 -18.29 18.61 -18.46
CA GLN A 242 -18.46 17.87 -17.22
C GLN A 242 -18.83 16.40 -17.49
N ARG A 243 -19.76 16.10 -18.38
CA ARG A 243 -20.11 14.72 -18.74
C ARG A 243 -18.96 13.96 -19.40
N GLU A 244 -18.19 14.64 -20.24
CA GLU A 244 -16.99 14.08 -20.85
C GLU A 244 -15.92 13.72 -19.80
N LEU A 245 -15.71 14.58 -18.78
CA LEU A 245 -14.84 14.30 -17.65
C LEU A 245 -15.33 13.11 -16.81
N GLU A 246 -16.62 13.08 -16.48
CA GLU A 246 -17.22 11.99 -15.70
C GLU A 246 -17.07 10.65 -16.42
N ALA A 247 -17.26 10.61 -17.75
CA ALA A 247 -17.08 9.42 -18.57
C ALA A 247 -15.59 8.99 -18.63
N ALA A 248 -14.66 9.94 -18.66
CA ALA A 248 -13.24 9.63 -18.59
C ALA A 248 -12.84 9.14 -17.18
N ALA A 249 -13.38 9.76 -16.12
CA ALA A 249 -13.15 9.35 -14.74
C ALA A 249 -13.73 7.95 -14.44
N GLU A 250 -14.82 7.55 -15.11
CA GLU A 250 -15.34 6.18 -15.05
C GLU A 250 -14.30 5.16 -15.54
N LEU A 251 -13.61 5.45 -16.64
CA LEU A 251 -12.52 4.60 -17.13
C LEU A 251 -11.40 4.49 -16.09
N VAL A 252 -11.06 5.56 -15.38
CA VAL A 252 -10.05 5.50 -14.30
C VAL A 252 -10.53 4.58 -13.18
N ARG A 253 -11.77 4.70 -12.73
CA ARG A 253 -12.33 3.81 -11.69
C ARG A 253 -12.33 2.36 -12.12
N LEU A 254 -12.69 2.07 -13.37
CA LEU A 254 -12.66 0.72 -13.94
C LEU A 254 -11.24 0.19 -14.08
N ALA A 255 -10.27 1.05 -14.37
CA ALA A 255 -8.86 0.66 -14.48
C ALA A 255 -8.26 0.18 -13.14
N PHE A 256 -8.79 0.62 -11.98
CA PHE A 256 -8.40 0.11 -10.67
C PHE A 256 -8.98 -1.27 -10.35
N ILE A 257 -9.94 -1.76 -11.13
CA ILE A 257 -10.49 -3.09 -10.95
C ILE A 257 -9.53 -4.09 -11.62
N ALA A 258 -9.18 -5.15 -10.89
CA ALA A 258 -8.30 -6.18 -11.41
C ALA A 258 -8.86 -6.78 -12.72
N SER A 259 -8.03 -6.86 -13.75
CA SER A 259 -8.35 -7.53 -15.01
C SER A 259 -8.37 -9.05 -14.81
N THR A 260 -9.24 -9.73 -15.54
CA THR A 260 -9.32 -11.20 -15.55
C THR A 260 -8.19 -11.84 -16.35
N THR A 261 -7.54 -11.09 -17.25
CA THR A 261 -6.44 -11.54 -18.09
C THR A 261 -5.23 -10.62 -17.96
N GLU A 262 -4.04 -11.21 -17.96
CA GLU A 262 -2.77 -10.49 -17.83
C GLU A 262 -2.54 -9.47 -18.95
N ASN A 263 -2.89 -9.86 -20.18
CA ASN A 263 -2.69 -9.03 -21.38
C ASN A 263 -3.60 -7.80 -21.41
N GLU A 264 -4.71 -7.83 -20.67
CA GLU A 264 -5.70 -6.75 -20.63
C GLU A 264 -5.56 -5.83 -19.43
N ARG A 265 -4.63 -6.10 -18.51
CA ARG A 265 -4.50 -5.37 -17.25
C ARG A 265 -4.40 -3.85 -17.39
N PHE A 266 -3.87 -3.35 -18.50
CA PHE A 266 -3.72 -1.93 -18.77
C PHE A 266 -4.67 -1.37 -19.83
N VAL A 267 -5.45 -2.21 -20.51
CA VAL A 267 -6.32 -1.79 -21.62
C VAL A 267 -7.24 -0.65 -21.22
N VAL A 268 -7.82 -0.73 -20.02
CA VAL A 268 -8.75 0.31 -19.54
C VAL A 268 -7.99 1.58 -19.15
N ALA A 269 -6.83 1.46 -18.50
CA ALA A 269 -5.98 2.61 -18.17
C ALA A 269 -5.48 3.32 -19.43
N ASP A 270 -5.06 2.57 -20.45
CA ASP A 270 -4.61 3.13 -21.73
C ASP A 270 -5.77 3.83 -22.48
N ARG A 271 -6.99 3.30 -22.42
CA ARG A 271 -8.20 3.99 -22.92
C ARG A 271 -8.47 5.29 -22.17
N ALA A 272 -8.32 5.28 -20.84
CA ALA A 272 -8.47 6.49 -20.02
C ALA A 272 -7.42 7.54 -20.41
N LEU A 273 -6.16 7.16 -20.54
CA LEU A 273 -5.07 8.05 -20.96
C LEU A 273 -5.33 8.64 -22.36
N ALA A 274 -5.76 7.81 -23.30
CA ALA A 274 -6.11 8.26 -24.65
C ALA A 274 -7.27 9.26 -24.62
N ARG A 275 -8.33 8.97 -23.84
CA ARG A 275 -9.48 9.88 -23.70
C ARG A 275 -9.07 11.22 -23.09
N TYR A 276 -8.30 11.22 -21.99
CA TYR A 276 -7.80 12.46 -21.39
C TYR A 276 -6.91 13.24 -22.35
N SER A 277 -6.05 12.57 -23.11
CA SER A 277 -5.22 13.24 -24.13
C SER A 277 -6.05 13.93 -25.19
N ALA A 278 -7.13 13.30 -25.67
CA ALA A 278 -8.04 13.89 -26.63
C ALA A 278 -8.77 15.13 -26.05
N LEU A 279 -9.32 15.01 -24.84
CA LEU A 279 -10.00 16.11 -24.15
C LEU A 279 -9.06 17.29 -23.87
N MET A 280 -7.85 16.99 -23.40
CA MET A 280 -6.85 18.02 -23.12
C MET A 280 -6.40 18.75 -24.38
N ASN A 281 -6.23 18.05 -25.52
CA ASN A 281 -5.91 18.67 -26.79
C ASN A 281 -7.05 19.59 -27.28
N GLN A 282 -8.30 19.17 -27.10
CA GLN A 282 -9.47 19.95 -27.46
C GLN A 282 -9.59 21.22 -26.59
N TRP A 283 -9.32 21.13 -25.30
CA TRP A 283 -9.58 22.20 -24.34
C TRP A 283 -8.42 23.17 -24.11
N ARG A 284 -7.20 22.78 -24.48
CA ARG A 284 -5.97 23.53 -24.21
C ARG A 284 -6.01 24.99 -24.60
N THR A 285 -6.66 25.31 -25.74
CA THR A 285 -6.71 26.64 -26.33
C THR A 285 -7.99 27.41 -26.00
N HIS A 286 -8.96 26.79 -25.34
CA HIS A 286 -10.26 27.39 -25.02
C HIS A 286 -10.25 28.05 -23.62
N PRO A 287 -10.34 29.38 -23.52
CA PRO A 287 -10.33 30.06 -22.22
C PRO A 287 -11.47 29.61 -21.29
N SER A 288 -12.67 29.33 -21.82
CA SER A 288 -13.83 28.85 -21.07
C SER A 288 -13.68 27.41 -20.56
N ALA A 289 -12.70 26.64 -21.08
CA ALA A 289 -12.44 25.26 -20.69
C ALA A 289 -11.28 25.10 -19.70
N LYS A 290 -10.66 26.20 -19.23
CA LYS A 290 -9.47 26.17 -18.36
C LYS A 290 -9.68 25.30 -17.11
N ALA A 291 -10.82 25.41 -16.45
CA ALA A 291 -11.15 24.59 -15.27
C ALA A 291 -11.29 23.11 -15.62
N SER A 292 -11.97 22.79 -16.72
CA SER A 292 -12.15 21.41 -17.21
C SER A 292 -10.81 20.79 -17.65
N TYR A 293 -9.95 21.56 -18.31
CA TYR A 293 -8.61 21.15 -18.69
C TYR A 293 -7.74 20.78 -17.45
N ARG A 294 -7.77 21.64 -16.42
CA ARG A 294 -7.06 21.36 -15.16
C ARG A 294 -7.62 20.11 -14.48
N HIS A 295 -8.95 19.94 -14.46
CA HIS A 295 -9.58 18.77 -13.86
C HIS A 295 -9.20 17.47 -14.61
N ALA A 296 -9.15 17.51 -15.94
CA ALA A 296 -8.68 16.38 -16.76
C ALA A 296 -7.25 15.97 -16.42
N ARG A 297 -6.35 16.94 -16.17
CA ARG A 297 -4.96 16.67 -15.74
C ARG A 297 -4.92 16.02 -14.36
N ILE A 298 -5.77 16.46 -13.43
CA ILE A 298 -5.87 15.88 -12.09
C ILE A 298 -6.35 14.43 -12.16
N ASP A 299 -7.44 14.17 -12.87
CA ASP A 299 -8.01 12.82 -12.95
C ASP A 299 -7.12 11.84 -13.73
N ARG A 300 -6.37 12.36 -14.72
CA ARG A 300 -5.37 11.58 -15.46
C ARG A 300 -4.31 10.96 -14.55
N LEU A 301 -4.00 11.57 -13.39
CA LEU A 301 -3.05 11.00 -12.41
C LEU A 301 -3.43 9.57 -11.99
N GLY A 302 -4.73 9.28 -11.85
CA GLY A 302 -5.19 7.93 -11.52
C GLY A 302 -4.91 6.92 -12.61
N ALA A 303 -5.07 7.29 -13.89
CA ALA A 303 -4.74 6.41 -15.01
C ALA A 303 -3.22 6.19 -15.15
N LEU A 304 -2.41 7.22 -14.90
CA LEU A 304 -0.95 7.11 -14.85
C LEU A 304 -0.49 6.19 -13.72
N LEU A 305 -1.12 6.30 -12.54
CA LEU A 305 -0.83 5.42 -11.40
C LEU A 305 -1.08 3.95 -11.75
N VAL A 306 -2.26 3.62 -12.29
CA VAL A 306 -2.59 2.24 -12.69
C VAL A 306 -1.61 1.71 -13.74
N ARG A 307 -1.10 2.59 -14.62
CA ARG A 307 -0.12 2.25 -15.67
C ARG A 307 1.32 2.19 -15.17
N TYR A 308 1.55 2.34 -13.85
CA TYR A 308 2.87 2.38 -13.20
C TYR A 308 3.80 3.50 -13.72
N ARG A 309 3.24 4.63 -14.21
CA ARG A 309 4.01 5.81 -14.65
C ARG A 309 4.20 6.79 -13.49
N MET A 310 4.82 6.33 -12.41
CA MET A 310 4.86 7.03 -11.12
C MET A 310 5.60 8.36 -11.17
N GLU A 311 6.71 8.45 -11.89
CA GLU A 311 7.46 9.70 -12.05
C GLU A 311 6.63 10.77 -12.75
N GLU A 312 5.78 10.37 -13.72
CA GLU A 312 4.87 11.30 -14.37
C GLU A 312 3.73 11.75 -13.46
N VAL A 313 3.25 10.86 -12.59
CA VAL A 313 2.27 11.24 -11.54
C VAL A 313 2.85 12.35 -10.68
N ILE A 314 4.08 12.20 -10.21
CA ILE A 314 4.73 13.17 -9.32
C ILE A 314 5.04 14.47 -10.05
N SER A 315 5.60 14.43 -11.25
CA SER A 315 5.94 15.63 -12.01
C SER A 315 4.70 16.46 -12.38
N GLU A 316 3.62 15.78 -12.78
CA GLU A 316 2.34 16.43 -13.07
C GLU A 316 1.69 17.02 -11.81
N TYR A 317 1.75 16.28 -10.69
CA TYR A 317 1.28 16.77 -9.41
C TYR A 317 1.99 18.04 -8.98
N GLN A 318 3.30 18.09 -9.07
CA GLN A 318 4.09 19.28 -8.73
C GLN A 318 3.75 20.48 -9.62
N SER A 319 3.46 20.23 -10.90
CA SER A 319 2.97 21.27 -11.82
C SER A 319 1.59 21.78 -11.40
N LEU A 320 0.67 20.88 -11.08
CA LEU A 320 -0.71 21.21 -10.69
C LEU A 320 -0.80 21.96 -9.36
N LEU A 321 0.11 21.69 -8.41
CA LEU A 321 0.18 22.43 -7.13
C LEU A 321 0.43 23.93 -7.33
N LYS A 322 1.18 24.30 -8.37
CA LYS A 322 1.44 25.74 -8.70
C LYS A 322 0.18 26.45 -9.22
N GLU A 323 -0.81 25.70 -9.67
CA GLU A 323 -2.06 26.21 -10.24
C GLU A 323 -3.20 26.28 -9.21
N GLY A 324 -3.02 25.69 -8.00
CA GLY A 324 -4.00 25.69 -6.92
C GLY A 324 -4.18 24.33 -6.25
N ASP A 325 -5.17 24.21 -5.37
CA ASP A 325 -5.43 23.02 -4.57
C ASP A 325 -5.81 21.80 -5.39
N ILE A 326 -5.38 20.63 -4.92
CA ILE A 326 -5.66 19.33 -5.54
C ILE A 326 -6.58 18.52 -4.64
N PRO A 327 -7.66 17.92 -5.19
CA PRO A 327 -8.62 17.14 -4.42
C PRO A 327 -7.98 15.97 -3.66
N SER A 328 -8.54 15.62 -2.51
CA SER A 328 -8.02 14.56 -1.63
C SER A 328 -7.88 13.20 -2.31
N TYR A 329 -8.80 12.84 -3.22
CA TYR A 329 -8.72 11.59 -3.96
C TYR A 329 -7.46 11.50 -4.85
N ALA A 330 -7.10 12.58 -5.52
CA ALA A 330 -5.92 12.62 -6.38
C ALA A 330 -4.62 12.67 -5.56
N ARG A 331 -4.61 13.39 -4.43
CA ARG A 331 -3.49 13.38 -3.49
C ARG A 331 -3.20 11.98 -2.93
N ARG A 332 -4.23 11.14 -2.74
CA ARG A 332 -4.05 9.73 -2.35
C ARG A 332 -3.34 8.93 -3.44
N TRP A 333 -3.68 9.14 -4.72
CA TRP A 333 -2.96 8.51 -5.83
C TRP A 333 -1.49 8.91 -5.88
N VAL A 334 -1.22 10.19 -5.60
CA VAL A 334 0.16 10.69 -5.52
C VAL A 334 0.92 10.07 -4.35
N ALA A 335 0.28 9.88 -3.20
CA ALA A 335 0.89 9.19 -2.07
C ALA A 335 1.25 7.73 -2.41
N SER A 336 0.35 7.01 -3.12
CA SER A 336 0.66 5.66 -3.62
C SER A 336 1.86 5.66 -4.58
N ALA A 337 2.00 6.69 -5.44
CA ALA A 337 3.14 6.82 -6.34
C ALA A 337 4.45 7.08 -5.56
N TYR A 338 4.43 7.91 -4.52
CA TYR A 338 5.59 8.11 -3.66
C TYR A 338 6.01 6.83 -2.93
N LEU A 339 5.06 6.06 -2.39
CA LEU A 339 5.35 4.76 -1.78
C LEU A 339 6.01 3.80 -2.76
N TYR A 340 5.46 3.70 -3.97
CA TYR A 340 6.06 2.84 -5.00
C TYR A 340 7.51 3.24 -5.33
N LEU A 341 7.82 4.54 -5.31
CA LEU A 341 9.17 5.07 -5.52
C LEU A 341 10.04 5.07 -4.25
N GLN A 342 9.60 4.38 -3.20
CA GLN A 342 10.32 4.25 -1.93
C GLN A 342 10.58 5.60 -1.24
N GLN A 343 9.59 6.49 -1.28
CA GLN A 343 9.60 7.81 -0.63
C GLN A 343 8.44 7.91 0.39
N PRO A 344 8.48 7.13 1.48
CA PRO A 344 7.36 6.98 2.40
C PRO A 344 7.03 8.25 3.19
N GLU A 345 8.04 9.11 3.48
CA GLU A 345 7.84 10.33 4.24
C GLU A 345 6.97 11.33 3.48
N GLN A 346 7.15 11.44 2.15
CA GLN A 346 6.31 12.29 1.28
C GLN A 346 4.88 11.74 1.22
N ALA A 347 4.72 10.43 1.13
CA ALA A 347 3.41 9.80 1.16
C ALA A 347 2.69 10.04 2.48
N GLU A 348 3.38 9.86 3.62
CA GLU A 348 2.85 10.11 4.96
C GLU A 348 2.43 11.58 5.14
N GLN A 349 3.25 12.52 4.69
CA GLN A 349 2.94 13.96 4.76
C GLN A 349 1.65 14.29 4.00
N ILE A 350 1.50 13.79 2.78
CA ILE A 350 0.31 14.01 1.95
C ILE A 350 -0.94 13.40 2.60
N LEU A 351 -0.85 12.15 3.05
CA LEU A 351 -2.00 11.45 3.64
C LEU A 351 -2.39 12.04 5.00
N SER A 352 -1.41 12.46 5.80
CA SER A 352 -1.65 13.17 7.07
C SER A 352 -2.39 14.49 6.84
N ALA A 353 -2.01 15.26 5.82
CA ALA A 353 -2.70 16.51 5.45
C ALA A 353 -4.16 16.23 5.02
N VAL A 354 -4.39 15.19 4.22
CA VAL A 354 -5.75 14.79 3.81
C VAL A 354 -6.61 14.42 5.03
N ILE A 355 -6.04 13.71 6.01
CA ILE A 355 -6.75 13.33 7.25
C ILE A 355 -7.02 14.55 8.15
N GLN A 356 -6.11 15.52 8.20
CA GLN A 356 -6.30 16.75 8.98
C GLN A 356 -7.42 17.62 8.41
N GLU A 357 -7.52 17.73 7.09
CA GLU A 357 -8.59 18.47 6.40
C GLU A 357 -9.96 17.78 6.58
N ASP A 358 -10.01 16.46 6.56
CA ASP A 358 -11.22 15.68 6.75
C ASP A 358 -10.95 14.43 7.60
N PRO A 359 -11.07 14.54 8.94
CA PRO A 359 -10.86 13.42 9.86
C PRO A 359 -11.77 12.21 9.63
N SER A 360 -12.90 12.39 8.94
CA SER A 360 -13.80 11.29 8.59
C SER A 360 -13.17 10.29 7.62
N GLN A 361 -12.22 10.71 6.80
CA GLN A 361 -11.50 9.86 5.85
C GLN A 361 -10.46 8.94 6.50
N ARG A 362 -10.08 9.21 7.77
CA ARG A 362 -9.00 8.47 8.45
C ARG A 362 -9.18 6.95 8.40
N LEU A 363 -10.37 6.47 8.70
CA LEU A 363 -10.64 5.03 8.70
C LEU A 363 -10.59 4.43 7.30
N GLN A 364 -11.12 5.14 6.31
CA GLN A 364 -11.07 4.71 4.91
C GLN A 364 -9.63 4.65 4.40
N ILE A 365 -8.82 5.68 4.68
CA ILE A 365 -7.40 5.74 4.29
C ILE A 365 -6.61 4.64 4.98
N ALA A 366 -6.85 4.39 6.27
CA ALA A 366 -6.21 3.30 7.02
C ALA A 366 -6.52 1.91 6.44
N ARG A 367 -7.74 1.70 5.93
CA ARG A 367 -8.14 0.42 5.31
C ARG A 367 -7.49 0.18 3.95
N GLN A 368 -7.12 1.22 3.22
CA GLN A 368 -6.45 1.10 1.93
C GLN A 368 -4.97 0.70 2.03
N GLY A 369 -4.40 0.70 3.23
CA GLY A 369 -3.04 0.27 3.48
C GLY A 369 -1.96 1.35 3.23
N ASP A 370 -2.13 2.26 2.29
CA ASP A 370 -1.09 3.24 1.92
C ASP A 370 -0.62 4.09 3.10
N PHE A 371 -1.54 4.52 3.97
CA PHE A 371 -1.17 5.28 5.16
C PHE A 371 -0.44 4.42 6.21
N PHE A 372 -0.84 3.17 6.34
CA PHE A 372 -0.13 2.22 7.20
C PHE A 372 1.30 2.00 6.71
N TYR A 373 1.48 1.72 5.41
CA TYR A 373 2.80 1.50 4.84
C TYR A 373 3.65 2.77 4.83
N SER A 374 3.08 3.96 4.58
CA SER A 374 3.83 5.20 4.66
C SER A 374 4.42 5.46 6.05
N ILE A 375 3.66 5.15 7.10
CA ILE A 375 4.14 5.24 8.49
C ILE A 375 5.15 4.13 8.79
N LEU A 376 4.86 2.89 8.36
CA LEU A 376 5.71 1.73 8.64
C LEU A 376 7.07 1.85 7.98
N GLU A 377 7.11 2.22 6.71
CA GLU A 377 8.33 2.37 5.91
C GLU A 377 9.12 3.64 6.27
N SER A 378 8.47 4.61 6.95
CA SER A 378 9.13 5.73 7.66
C SER A 378 9.68 5.31 9.05
N GLU A 379 9.79 4.01 9.35
CA GLU A 379 10.30 3.43 10.60
C GLU A 379 9.50 3.76 11.86
N LYS A 380 8.26 4.24 11.72
CA LYS A 380 7.35 4.55 12.84
C LYS A 380 6.49 3.33 13.21
N VAL A 381 7.13 2.21 13.52
CA VAL A 381 6.49 0.88 13.68
C VAL A 381 5.39 0.88 14.73
N GLU A 382 5.59 1.56 15.87
CA GLU A 382 4.59 1.67 16.94
C GLU A 382 3.32 2.39 16.47
N GLN A 383 3.48 3.46 15.70
CA GLN A 383 2.35 4.25 15.17
C GLN A 383 1.57 3.42 14.12
N ALA A 384 2.27 2.75 13.22
CA ALA A 384 1.65 1.84 12.24
C ALA A 384 0.87 0.71 12.95
N THR A 385 1.45 0.16 14.02
CA THR A 385 0.82 -0.88 14.83
C THR A 385 -0.47 -0.36 15.48
N GLN A 386 -0.43 0.81 16.12
CA GLN A 386 -1.60 1.43 16.72
C GLN A 386 -2.69 1.71 15.68
N LEU A 387 -2.31 2.17 14.49
CA LEU A 387 -3.24 2.41 13.38
C LEU A 387 -3.96 1.11 12.99
N SER A 388 -3.22 0.00 12.84
CA SER A 388 -3.78 -1.31 12.47
C SER A 388 -4.75 -1.86 13.54
N VAL A 389 -4.45 -1.64 14.83
CA VAL A 389 -5.32 -2.03 15.95
C VAL A 389 -6.61 -1.22 15.93
N GLN A 390 -6.50 0.13 15.89
CA GLN A 390 -7.66 1.03 15.90
C GLN A 390 -8.57 0.81 14.68
N ALA A 391 -7.98 0.58 13.51
CA ALA A 391 -8.73 0.26 12.30
C ALA A 391 -9.47 -1.08 12.45
N GLY A 392 -8.81 -2.08 13.07
CA GLY A 392 -9.40 -3.40 13.33
C GLY A 392 -10.58 -3.38 14.28
N GLU A 393 -10.53 -2.56 15.34
CA GLU A 393 -11.63 -2.39 16.29
C GLU A 393 -12.87 -1.75 15.66
N LYS A 394 -12.66 -0.84 14.70
CA LYS A 394 -13.74 -0.10 14.03
C LYS A 394 -14.27 -0.78 12.77
N THR A 395 -13.68 -1.90 12.35
CA THR A 395 -14.08 -2.58 11.12
C THR A 395 -14.77 -3.90 11.44
N PRO A 396 -16.10 -4.00 11.24
CA PRO A 396 -16.83 -5.22 11.57
C PRO A 396 -16.52 -6.34 10.56
N TYR A 397 -16.60 -7.59 11.01
CA TYR A 397 -16.42 -8.78 10.18
C TYR A 397 -17.45 -8.89 9.05
N LYS A 398 -18.66 -8.38 9.27
CA LYS A 398 -19.75 -8.35 8.28
C LYS A 398 -20.21 -6.93 8.04
N LYS A 399 -20.58 -6.62 6.80
CA LYS A 399 -21.14 -5.32 6.42
C LYS A 399 -22.53 -5.45 5.82
N SER A 400 -23.36 -4.42 6.05
CA SER A 400 -24.64 -4.27 5.35
C SER A 400 -24.40 -3.63 3.99
N VAL A 401 -25.07 -4.13 2.97
CA VAL A 401 -25.09 -3.54 1.62
C VAL A 401 -26.51 -3.16 1.27
N TYR A 402 -26.68 -1.96 0.75
CA TYR A 402 -27.99 -1.47 0.30
C TYR A 402 -28.62 -2.44 -0.69
N GLY A 403 -29.89 -2.74 -0.48
CA GLY A 403 -30.67 -3.67 -1.32
C GLY A 403 -30.51 -5.15 -0.96
N LEU A 404 -29.65 -5.52 0.01
CA LEU A 404 -29.57 -6.88 0.55
C LEU A 404 -30.22 -6.96 1.93
N SER A 405 -31.01 -8.02 2.15
CA SER A 405 -31.62 -8.30 3.46
C SER A 405 -30.66 -8.95 4.47
N THR A 406 -29.51 -9.42 3.99
CA THR A 406 -28.51 -10.14 4.79
C THR A 406 -27.19 -9.39 4.83
N PHE A 407 -26.45 -9.57 5.93
CA PHE A 407 -25.08 -9.09 6.03
C PHE A 407 -24.15 -9.97 5.18
N ILE A 408 -23.21 -9.33 4.46
CA ILE A 408 -22.17 -10.03 3.71
C ILE A 408 -20.80 -9.93 4.43
N PRO A 409 -19.85 -10.83 4.15
CA PRO A 409 -18.47 -10.67 4.61
C PRO A 409 -17.90 -9.30 4.23
N ASN A 410 -17.01 -8.79 5.06
CA ASN A 410 -16.38 -7.50 4.85
C ASN A 410 -14.90 -7.67 4.50
N ASP A 411 -14.54 -7.44 3.25
CA ASP A 411 -13.17 -7.58 2.76
C ASP A 411 -12.22 -6.64 3.50
N ASP A 412 -12.64 -5.40 3.83
CA ASP A 412 -11.85 -4.47 4.64
C ASP A 412 -11.37 -5.07 5.96
N TRP A 413 -12.15 -6.01 6.54
CA TRP A 413 -11.77 -6.68 7.78
C TRP A 413 -10.57 -7.61 7.57
N VAL A 414 -10.53 -8.31 6.44
CA VAL A 414 -9.42 -9.20 6.06
C VAL A 414 -8.18 -8.37 5.76
N ASP A 415 -8.32 -7.29 4.99
CA ASP A 415 -7.22 -6.39 4.64
C ASP A 415 -6.53 -5.81 5.89
N ILE A 416 -7.32 -5.40 6.89
CA ILE A 416 -6.76 -4.93 8.16
C ILE A 416 -6.03 -6.05 8.90
N LYS A 417 -6.48 -7.31 8.81
CA LYS A 417 -5.73 -8.44 9.39
C LYS A 417 -4.38 -8.65 8.71
N TYR A 418 -4.29 -8.41 7.40
CA TYR A 418 -2.99 -8.40 6.71
C TYR A 418 -2.07 -7.31 7.25
N LEU A 419 -2.57 -6.08 7.41
CA LEU A 419 -1.78 -5.00 8.03
C LEU A 419 -1.36 -5.36 9.46
N ARG A 420 -2.22 -6.04 10.21
CA ARG A 420 -1.87 -6.50 11.56
C ARG A 420 -0.78 -7.56 11.57
N ILE A 421 -0.81 -8.53 10.65
CA ILE A 421 0.26 -9.51 10.50
C ILE A 421 1.57 -8.79 10.16
N GLN A 422 1.54 -7.86 9.21
CA GLN A 422 2.72 -7.07 8.82
C GLN A 422 3.29 -6.27 10.00
N SER A 423 2.42 -5.63 10.81
CA SER A 423 2.87 -4.90 11.99
C SER A 423 3.57 -5.79 13.03
N LEU A 424 3.08 -7.03 13.21
CA LEU A 424 3.69 -8.00 14.11
C LEU A 424 5.07 -8.48 13.61
N ILE A 425 5.20 -8.67 12.29
CA ILE A 425 6.48 -8.99 11.64
C ILE A 425 7.47 -7.85 11.88
N SER A 426 7.08 -6.61 11.61
CA SER A 426 7.93 -5.42 11.80
C SER A 426 8.26 -5.15 13.27
N HIS A 427 7.47 -5.66 14.19
CA HIS A 427 7.76 -5.66 15.65
C HIS A 427 8.71 -6.78 16.10
N ASN A 428 9.17 -7.62 15.16
CA ASN A 428 9.91 -8.85 15.47
C ASN A 428 9.13 -9.83 16.39
N ASP A 429 7.77 -9.70 16.42
CA ASP A 429 6.90 -10.66 17.13
C ASP A 429 6.36 -11.73 16.17
N PHE A 430 7.25 -12.46 15.56
CA PHE A 430 6.90 -13.53 14.62
C PHE A 430 6.01 -14.63 15.23
N PRO A 431 6.13 -15.00 16.53
CA PRO A 431 5.20 -15.96 17.13
C PRO A 431 3.76 -15.47 17.14
N ALA A 432 3.50 -14.18 17.40
CA ALA A 432 2.16 -13.62 17.36
C ALA A 432 1.65 -13.50 15.91
N ALA A 433 2.52 -13.10 14.97
CA ALA A 433 2.20 -13.10 13.54
C ALA A 433 1.78 -14.50 13.06
N GLN A 434 2.52 -15.52 13.45
CA GLN A 434 2.23 -16.92 13.14
C GLN A 434 0.85 -17.36 13.67
N ARG A 435 0.61 -17.15 14.96
CA ARG A 435 -0.70 -17.52 15.57
C ARG A 435 -1.88 -16.85 14.90
N LEU A 436 -1.71 -15.58 14.48
CA LEU A 436 -2.75 -14.85 13.78
C LEU A 436 -2.95 -15.39 12.37
N ALA A 437 -1.86 -15.54 11.59
CA ALA A 437 -1.92 -16.03 10.21
C ALA A 437 -2.44 -17.47 10.13
N GLU A 438 -1.99 -18.39 11.01
CA GLU A 438 -2.50 -19.78 11.06
C GLU A 438 -4.00 -19.83 11.36
N ARG A 439 -4.48 -19.00 12.29
CA ARG A 439 -5.91 -18.92 12.63
C ARG A 439 -6.74 -18.42 11.45
N LEU A 440 -6.27 -17.39 10.74
CA LEU A 440 -6.94 -16.84 9.57
C LEU A 440 -6.95 -17.85 8.41
N ALA A 441 -5.83 -18.48 8.11
CA ALA A 441 -5.73 -19.52 7.07
C ALA A 441 -6.60 -20.75 7.39
N PHE A 442 -6.69 -21.12 8.67
CA PHE A 442 -7.59 -22.22 9.11
C PHE A 442 -9.06 -21.87 8.90
N THR A 443 -9.48 -20.64 9.15
CA THR A 443 -10.87 -20.19 8.96
C THR A 443 -11.23 -19.92 7.50
N GLY A 444 -10.24 -19.61 6.67
CA GLY A 444 -10.39 -19.35 5.24
C GLY A 444 -9.45 -20.21 4.37
N PRO A 445 -9.53 -21.54 4.40
CA PRO A 445 -8.55 -22.42 3.74
C PRO A 445 -8.53 -22.27 2.22
N GLY A 446 -9.64 -21.84 1.60
CA GLY A 446 -9.72 -21.54 0.17
C GLY A 446 -9.30 -20.13 -0.20
N ASN A 447 -8.93 -19.28 0.75
CA ASN A 447 -8.44 -17.93 0.46
C ASN A 447 -6.93 -17.97 0.18
N GLN A 448 -6.56 -17.70 -1.07
CA GLN A 448 -5.18 -17.72 -1.53
C GLN A 448 -4.30 -16.76 -0.75
N GLU A 449 -4.72 -15.51 -0.61
CA GLU A 449 -3.92 -14.45 0.01
C GLU A 449 -3.62 -14.74 1.49
N LEU A 450 -4.58 -15.29 2.25
CA LEU A 450 -4.36 -15.70 3.63
C LEU A 450 -3.27 -16.78 3.75
N ASN A 451 -3.25 -17.72 2.81
CA ASN A 451 -2.26 -18.78 2.80
C ASN A 451 -0.88 -18.28 2.34
N ILE A 452 -0.82 -17.34 1.39
CA ILE A 452 0.43 -16.67 1.00
C ILE A 452 1.00 -15.90 2.19
N ARG A 453 0.20 -15.12 2.91
CA ARG A 453 0.65 -14.43 4.12
C ARG A 453 1.15 -15.37 5.21
N LEU A 454 0.53 -16.53 5.36
CA LEU A 454 1.06 -17.56 6.27
C LEU A 454 2.41 -18.10 5.80
N ALA A 455 2.59 -18.31 4.49
CA ALA A 455 3.87 -18.73 3.93
C ALA A 455 4.98 -17.69 4.16
N GLU A 456 4.69 -16.40 4.02
CA GLU A 456 5.62 -15.31 4.37
C GLU A 456 6.05 -15.37 5.84
N VAL A 457 5.11 -15.61 6.74
CA VAL A 457 5.42 -15.79 8.17
C VAL A 457 6.31 -17.01 8.39
N TYR A 458 6.05 -18.13 7.71
CA TYR A 458 6.90 -19.32 7.81
C TYR A 458 8.32 -19.06 7.29
N LEU A 459 8.48 -18.33 6.18
CA LEU A 459 9.79 -17.88 5.69
C LEU A 459 10.51 -17.04 6.75
N SER A 460 9.83 -16.05 7.33
CA SER A 460 10.38 -15.19 8.40
C SER A 460 10.78 -15.98 9.66
N ARG A 461 10.10 -17.10 9.92
CA ARG A 461 10.44 -18.05 11.00
C ARG A 461 11.62 -18.97 10.65
N GLY A 462 12.08 -18.95 9.37
CA GLY A 462 13.10 -19.84 8.83
C GLY A 462 12.61 -21.25 8.55
N TRP A 463 11.36 -21.39 8.11
CA TRP A 463 10.71 -22.66 7.74
C TRP A 463 10.33 -22.70 6.25
N PRO A 464 11.30 -22.64 5.33
CA PRO A 464 11.01 -22.56 3.90
C PRO A 464 10.32 -23.80 3.35
N ARG A 465 10.55 -25.01 3.90
CA ARG A 465 9.86 -26.23 3.45
C ARG A 465 8.39 -26.24 3.85
N ARG A 466 8.06 -25.67 5.02
CA ARG A 466 6.66 -25.48 5.42
C ARG A 466 5.97 -24.46 4.51
N ALA A 467 6.65 -23.36 4.18
CA ALA A 467 6.15 -22.37 3.24
C ALA A 467 5.92 -23.01 1.86
N GLU A 468 6.86 -23.76 1.34
CA GLU A 468 6.74 -24.50 0.07
C GLU A 468 5.51 -25.42 0.05
N THR A 469 5.35 -26.25 1.09
CA THR A 469 4.22 -27.19 1.20
C THR A 469 2.88 -26.45 1.17
N LEU A 470 2.82 -25.28 1.79
CA LEU A 470 1.62 -24.44 1.80
C LEU A 470 1.37 -23.80 0.43
N LEU A 471 2.40 -23.24 -0.20
CA LEU A 471 2.28 -22.60 -1.52
C LEU A 471 1.90 -23.60 -2.62
N LYS A 472 2.39 -24.84 -2.56
CA LYS A 472 1.96 -25.93 -3.46
C LYS A 472 0.46 -26.28 -3.32
N ARG A 473 -0.10 -26.14 -2.12
CA ARG A 473 -1.55 -26.29 -1.94
C ARG A 473 -2.33 -25.10 -2.52
N VAL A 474 -1.80 -23.90 -2.35
CA VAL A 474 -2.41 -22.68 -2.89
C VAL A 474 -2.43 -22.70 -4.41
N GLU A 475 -1.42 -23.26 -5.05
CA GLU A 475 -1.35 -23.43 -6.50
C GLU A 475 -2.52 -24.24 -7.08
N LEU A 476 -3.04 -25.21 -6.31
CA LEU A 476 -4.22 -25.98 -6.71
C LEU A 476 -5.51 -25.14 -6.71
N LEU A 477 -5.54 -24.04 -5.96
CA LEU A 477 -6.71 -23.15 -5.87
C LEU A 477 -6.71 -22.12 -7.01
N GLU A 478 -5.57 -21.53 -7.30
CA GLU A 478 -5.41 -20.49 -8.31
C GLU A 478 -4.02 -20.61 -8.96
N PRO A 479 -3.89 -21.47 -9.96
CA PRO A 479 -2.64 -21.58 -10.71
C PRO A 479 -2.38 -20.28 -11.50
N ARG A 480 -1.10 -19.95 -11.72
CA ARG A 480 -0.66 -18.74 -12.44
C ARG A 480 -1.03 -17.41 -11.78
N SER A 481 -1.20 -17.38 -10.49
CA SER A 481 -1.22 -16.14 -9.75
C SER A 481 0.21 -15.59 -9.59
N PHE A 482 0.48 -14.39 -10.11
CA PHE A 482 1.84 -13.80 -10.00
C PHE A 482 2.30 -13.63 -8.54
N ARG A 483 1.38 -13.35 -7.61
CA ARG A 483 1.70 -13.28 -6.18
C ARG A 483 2.15 -14.61 -5.63
N LEU A 484 1.45 -15.68 -5.97
CA LEU A 484 1.84 -17.03 -5.58
C LEU A 484 3.22 -17.37 -6.15
N GLU A 485 3.40 -17.20 -7.45
CA GLU A 485 4.64 -17.52 -8.17
C GLU A 485 5.84 -16.71 -7.64
N THR A 486 5.65 -15.44 -7.30
CA THR A 486 6.68 -14.63 -6.66
C THR A 486 7.09 -15.19 -5.30
N HIS A 487 6.13 -15.64 -4.46
CA HIS A 487 6.43 -16.24 -3.17
C HIS A 487 7.03 -17.66 -3.31
N GLN A 488 6.64 -18.41 -4.32
CA GLN A 488 7.31 -19.66 -4.69
C GLN A 488 8.76 -19.39 -5.09
N GLY A 489 9.03 -18.32 -5.87
CA GLY A 489 10.39 -17.90 -6.24
C GLY A 489 11.23 -17.49 -5.03
N LEU A 490 10.69 -16.72 -4.10
CA LEU A 490 11.36 -16.38 -2.83
C LEU A 490 11.64 -17.63 -1.98
N THR A 491 10.70 -18.57 -1.96
CA THR A 491 10.88 -19.84 -1.25
C THR A 491 11.93 -20.72 -1.91
N ALA A 492 11.97 -20.76 -3.24
CA ALA A 492 13.00 -21.46 -4.01
C ALA A 492 14.40 -20.88 -3.75
N LEU A 493 14.52 -19.55 -3.64
CA LEU A 493 15.77 -18.88 -3.25
C LEU A 493 16.26 -19.36 -1.89
N GLU A 494 15.39 -19.39 -0.88
CA GLU A 494 15.71 -19.86 0.48
C GLU A 494 16.05 -21.36 0.53
N LEU A 495 15.40 -22.15 -0.33
CA LEU A 495 15.66 -23.58 -0.47
C LEU A 495 16.83 -23.90 -1.40
N GLN A 496 17.42 -22.90 -2.05
CA GLN A 496 18.49 -23.09 -3.04
C GLN A 496 18.05 -23.92 -4.26
N GLU A 497 16.78 -23.83 -4.62
CA GLU A 497 16.24 -24.45 -5.85
C GLU A 497 16.40 -23.51 -7.05
N TRP A 498 17.61 -23.38 -7.53
CA TRP A 498 18.03 -22.36 -8.48
C TRP A 498 17.25 -22.40 -9.80
N ARG A 499 17.01 -23.60 -10.36
CA ARG A 499 16.23 -23.74 -11.60
C ARG A 499 14.81 -23.24 -11.45
N GLN A 500 14.15 -23.54 -10.34
CA GLN A 500 12.81 -23.05 -10.06
C GLN A 500 12.80 -21.53 -9.89
N LEU A 501 13.79 -20.98 -9.18
CA LEU A 501 13.99 -19.54 -9.04
C LEU A 501 14.09 -18.85 -10.41
N GLU A 502 14.94 -19.38 -11.31
CA GLU A 502 15.13 -18.84 -12.66
C GLU A 502 13.82 -18.83 -13.45
N GLN A 503 13.15 -19.97 -13.54
CA GLN A 503 11.92 -20.13 -14.30
C GLN A 503 10.81 -19.19 -13.81
N LEU A 504 10.58 -19.17 -12.50
CA LEU A 504 9.55 -18.32 -11.90
C LEU A 504 9.86 -16.83 -12.04
N THR A 505 11.14 -16.45 -11.92
CA THR A 505 11.54 -15.06 -12.06
C THR A 505 11.40 -14.59 -13.51
N ASP A 506 11.85 -15.36 -14.50
CA ASP A 506 11.74 -15.01 -15.91
C ASP A 506 10.27 -14.88 -16.35
N ASP A 507 9.42 -15.81 -15.93
CA ASP A 507 8.00 -15.80 -16.25
C ASP A 507 7.30 -14.60 -15.59
N THR A 508 7.51 -14.38 -14.29
CA THR A 508 6.85 -13.27 -13.58
C THR A 508 7.34 -11.89 -14.03
N VAL A 509 8.63 -11.72 -14.33
CA VAL A 509 9.19 -10.48 -14.89
C VAL A 509 8.63 -10.18 -16.28
N THR A 510 8.45 -11.20 -17.10
CA THR A 510 7.84 -11.03 -18.44
C THR A 510 6.40 -10.56 -18.35
N ARG A 511 5.63 -11.10 -17.43
CA ARG A 511 4.21 -10.78 -17.26
C ARG A 511 3.94 -9.53 -16.42
N TYR A 512 4.72 -9.30 -15.36
CA TYR A 512 4.50 -8.23 -14.37
C TYR A 512 5.78 -7.45 -14.05
N PRO A 513 6.47 -6.86 -15.06
CA PRO A 513 7.76 -6.19 -14.86
C PRO A 513 7.69 -4.98 -13.92
N ASP A 514 6.49 -4.42 -13.75
CA ASP A 514 6.26 -3.22 -12.95
C ASP A 514 5.86 -3.53 -11.49
N ASP A 515 5.53 -4.78 -11.17
CA ASP A 515 5.14 -5.15 -9.80
C ASP A 515 6.34 -5.11 -8.84
N PHE A 516 6.14 -4.52 -7.66
CA PHE A 516 7.20 -4.33 -6.67
C PHE A 516 7.78 -5.65 -6.16
N SER A 517 6.94 -6.64 -5.90
CA SER A 517 7.37 -7.95 -5.39
C SER A 517 8.13 -8.75 -6.45
N VAL A 518 7.72 -8.63 -7.70
CA VAL A 518 8.42 -9.23 -8.85
C VAL A 518 9.79 -8.57 -9.05
N LYS A 519 9.86 -7.24 -8.98
CA LYS A 519 11.15 -6.50 -9.01
C LYS A 519 12.07 -6.92 -7.86
N ARG A 520 11.51 -7.16 -6.67
CA ARG A 520 12.28 -7.64 -5.53
C ARG A 520 12.85 -9.04 -5.78
N LEU A 521 12.05 -9.96 -6.29
CA LEU A 521 12.52 -11.31 -6.65
C LEU A 521 13.61 -11.26 -7.73
N ALA A 522 13.40 -10.45 -8.78
CA ALA A 522 14.38 -10.24 -9.83
C ALA A 522 15.71 -9.67 -9.30
N ARG A 523 15.63 -8.71 -8.35
CA ARG A 523 16.83 -8.16 -7.70
C ARG A 523 17.58 -9.21 -6.90
N LEU A 524 16.90 -10.03 -6.13
CA LEU A 524 17.52 -11.10 -5.34
C LEU A 524 18.19 -12.15 -6.24
N ARG A 525 17.54 -12.52 -7.36
CA ARG A 525 18.15 -13.37 -8.39
C ARG A 525 19.40 -12.71 -8.98
N GLN A 526 19.32 -11.44 -9.34
CA GLN A 526 20.48 -10.71 -9.86
C GLN A 526 21.66 -10.75 -8.88
N VAL A 527 21.39 -10.51 -7.58
CA VAL A 527 22.41 -10.56 -6.53
C VAL A 527 23.01 -11.97 -6.39
N HIS A 528 22.18 -13.02 -6.55
CA HIS A 528 22.68 -14.40 -6.56
C HIS A 528 23.68 -14.64 -7.71
N HIS A 529 23.47 -14.05 -8.86
CA HIS A 529 24.36 -14.18 -10.05
C HIS A 529 25.62 -13.29 -10.01
N MET A 530 25.86 -12.54 -8.97
CA MET A 530 27.04 -11.68 -8.82
C MET A 530 28.25 -12.48 -8.32
N ALA A 531 29.44 -12.01 -8.68
CA ALA A 531 30.68 -12.40 -8.01
C ALA A 531 30.63 -11.91 -6.54
N GLU A 532 31.35 -12.59 -5.67
CA GLU A 532 31.35 -12.29 -4.22
C GLU A 532 32.76 -12.21 -3.67
N LEU A 533 33.12 -11.03 -3.14
CA LEU A 533 34.36 -10.80 -2.43
C LEU A 533 34.09 -10.84 -0.92
N ARG A 534 34.75 -11.75 -0.22
CA ARG A 534 34.75 -11.82 1.24
C ARG A 534 36.14 -11.46 1.77
N ILE A 535 36.19 -10.47 2.66
CA ILE A 535 37.40 -10.10 3.37
C ILE A 535 37.08 -10.11 4.86
N ALA A 536 37.96 -10.72 5.65
CA ALA A 536 37.88 -10.62 7.09
C ALA A 536 39.29 -10.34 7.66
N GLY A 537 39.35 -9.59 8.73
CA GLY A 537 40.63 -9.31 9.36
C GLY A 537 40.47 -9.03 10.84
N ALA A 538 41.54 -9.27 11.58
CA ALA A 538 41.66 -8.94 12.98
C ALA A 538 43.07 -8.42 13.29
N GLN A 539 43.13 -7.44 14.17
CA GLN A 539 44.37 -6.88 14.72
C GLN A 539 44.34 -6.91 16.24
N GLY A 540 45.26 -7.60 16.84
CA GLY A 540 45.50 -7.53 18.28
C GLY A 540 46.04 -6.18 18.66
N LEU A 541 45.33 -5.46 19.53
CA LEU A 541 45.75 -4.14 20.02
C LEU A 541 46.53 -4.28 21.32
N LYS A 542 46.18 -5.29 22.11
CA LYS A 542 46.88 -5.66 23.37
C LYS A 542 46.57 -7.12 23.68
N SER A 543 47.59 -7.94 23.78
CA SER A 543 47.43 -9.35 24.12
C SER A 543 48.58 -9.84 24.98
N ASP A 544 48.23 -10.51 26.06
CA ASP A 544 49.15 -11.28 26.89
C ASP A 544 48.94 -12.81 26.68
N SER A 545 48.13 -13.17 25.69
CA SER A 545 47.64 -14.54 25.47
C SER A 545 48.73 -15.44 24.88
N PRO A 546 49.02 -16.59 25.46
CA PRO A 546 49.99 -17.56 24.93
C PRO A 546 49.47 -18.21 23.64
N THR A 547 48.21 -18.12 23.33
CA THR A 547 47.60 -18.70 22.11
C THR A 547 47.65 -17.75 20.92
N LYS A 548 47.48 -16.44 21.17
CA LYS A 548 47.45 -15.42 20.14
C LYS A 548 48.77 -14.68 19.96
N GLY A 549 49.61 -14.64 21.04
CA GLY A 549 50.80 -13.81 21.06
C GLY A 549 50.51 -12.34 21.17
N MET A 550 51.50 -11.49 20.88
CA MET A 550 51.35 -10.02 20.80
C MET A 550 51.26 -9.57 19.36
N ASN A 551 50.62 -8.43 19.13
CA ASN A 551 50.50 -7.80 17.81
C ASN A 551 49.93 -8.74 16.73
N ASP A 552 49.05 -9.65 17.11
CA ASP A 552 48.50 -10.62 16.19
C ASP A 552 47.72 -9.90 15.08
N THR A 553 48.05 -10.25 13.84
CA THR A 553 47.41 -9.72 12.63
C THR A 553 46.87 -10.88 11.84
N GLU A 554 45.61 -10.88 11.51
CA GLU A 554 44.96 -11.87 10.65
C GLU A 554 44.21 -11.17 9.55
N ILE A 555 44.45 -11.57 8.29
CA ILE A 555 43.68 -11.10 7.11
C ILE A 555 43.35 -12.31 6.27
N ASP A 556 42.12 -12.43 5.87
CA ASP A 556 41.62 -13.48 4.97
C ASP A 556 40.81 -12.83 3.86
N ALA A 557 41.07 -13.13 2.59
CA ALA A 557 40.37 -12.63 1.44
C ALA A 557 40.04 -13.76 0.47
N VAL A 558 38.81 -13.85 0.04
CA VAL A 558 38.34 -14.87 -0.92
C VAL A 558 37.42 -14.23 -1.94
N LEU A 559 37.64 -14.51 -3.20
CA LEU A 559 36.80 -14.10 -4.33
C LEU A 559 36.12 -15.34 -4.91
N TYR A 560 34.80 -15.34 -4.93
CA TYR A 560 33.98 -16.36 -5.58
C TYR A 560 33.50 -15.84 -6.93
N SER A 561 33.49 -16.73 -7.92
CA SER A 561 32.87 -16.42 -9.22
C SER A 561 31.35 -16.29 -9.12
N PRO A 562 30.69 -15.68 -10.12
CA PRO A 562 29.30 -15.94 -10.36
C PRO A 562 28.97 -17.43 -10.41
N PRO A 563 27.75 -17.88 -10.02
CA PRO A 563 27.35 -19.27 -10.19
C PRO A 563 27.38 -19.68 -11.68
N PHE A 564 27.80 -20.88 -11.96
CA PHE A 564 27.71 -21.52 -13.27
C PHE A 564 27.03 -22.88 -13.16
N ALA A 565 26.33 -23.29 -14.21
CA ALA A 565 25.46 -24.47 -14.19
C ALA A 565 24.55 -24.52 -12.96
N ASP A 566 24.02 -23.35 -12.56
CA ASP A 566 23.13 -23.11 -11.45
C ASP A 566 23.68 -23.38 -10.05
N HIS A 567 24.62 -24.33 -9.90
CA HIS A 567 25.01 -24.91 -8.62
C HIS A 567 26.46 -24.65 -8.23
N TRP A 568 27.35 -24.34 -9.18
CA TRP A 568 28.78 -24.33 -8.94
C TRP A 568 29.37 -22.95 -8.92
N ARG A 569 30.35 -22.72 -8.04
CA ARG A 569 31.19 -21.53 -8.01
C ARG A 569 32.64 -21.96 -7.88
N VAL A 570 33.54 -21.30 -8.56
CA VAL A 570 34.97 -21.41 -8.28
C VAL A 570 35.39 -20.26 -7.38
N PHE A 571 36.40 -20.50 -6.57
CA PHE A 571 36.95 -19.44 -5.73
C PHE A 571 38.47 -19.47 -5.71
N SER A 572 39.05 -18.31 -5.44
CA SER A 572 40.43 -18.11 -5.15
C SER A 572 40.59 -17.15 -3.98
N GLY A 573 41.58 -17.33 -3.16
CA GLY A 573 41.77 -16.47 -2.01
C GLY A 573 43.14 -16.68 -1.34
N GLY A 574 43.38 -15.84 -0.33
CA GLY A 574 44.60 -15.92 0.46
C GLY A 574 44.38 -15.45 1.89
N SER A 575 45.23 -15.92 2.77
CA SER A 575 45.28 -15.44 4.14
C SER A 575 46.70 -15.12 4.59
N PHE A 576 46.76 -14.17 5.51
CA PHE A 576 48.02 -13.77 6.16
C PHE A 576 47.77 -13.70 7.67
N ASN A 577 48.59 -14.45 8.43
CA ASN A 577 48.55 -14.46 9.88
C ASN A 577 49.96 -14.22 10.40
N GLN A 578 50.12 -13.28 11.35
CA GLN A 578 51.36 -12.96 12.00
C GLN A 578 51.12 -12.70 13.48
N SER A 579 52.07 -13.12 14.30
CA SER A 579 52.06 -12.78 15.73
C SER A 579 53.45 -12.87 16.33
N ASP A 580 53.65 -12.09 17.41
CA ASP A 580 54.90 -12.10 18.16
C ASP A 580 54.71 -12.91 19.44
N PHE A 581 55.58 -13.93 19.60
CA PHE A 581 55.67 -14.78 20.79
C PHE A 581 56.95 -14.50 21.54
N SER A 582 57.08 -14.97 22.77
CA SER A 582 58.29 -14.79 23.58
C SER A 582 59.55 -15.38 22.96
N ASP A 583 59.39 -16.37 22.08
CA ASP A 583 60.47 -17.10 21.37
C ASP A 583 60.65 -16.57 19.91
N GLY A 584 59.97 -15.45 19.55
CA GLY A 584 60.10 -14.75 18.27
C GLY A 584 58.83 -14.73 17.44
N GLN A 585 58.87 -14.09 16.26
CA GLN A 585 57.73 -13.87 15.37
C GLN A 585 57.33 -15.15 14.63
N ALA A 586 56.04 -15.36 14.52
CA ALA A 586 55.43 -16.40 13.69
C ALA A 586 54.68 -15.77 12.52
N THR A 587 54.82 -16.31 11.32
CA THR A 587 54.11 -15.86 10.14
C THR A 587 53.55 -17.07 9.38
N HIS A 588 52.30 -16.98 8.96
CA HIS A 588 51.68 -18.01 8.14
C HIS A 588 50.97 -17.33 6.95
N ARG A 589 51.27 -17.77 5.74
CA ARG A 589 50.66 -17.30 4.49
C ARG A 589 50.00 -18.45 3.77
N THR A 590 48.80 -18.24 3.29
CA THR A 590 48.08 -19.25 2.51
C THR A 590 47.61 -18.66 1.20
N LEU A 591 47.83 -19.37 0.12
CA LEU A 591 47.13 -19.15 -1.15
C LEU A 591 46.25 -20.38 -1.40
N ARG A 592 44.98 -20.16 -1.76
CA ARG A 592 44.01 -21.23 -1.90
C ARG A 592 43.07 -21.01 -3.09
N GLY A 593 42.54 -22.12 -3.60
CA GLY A 593 41.49 -22.11 -4.59
C GLY A 593 40.68 -23.37 -4.50
N GLY A 594 39.48 -23.33 -5.06
CA GLY A 594 38.59 -24.45 -4.96
C GLY A 594 37.27 -24.26 -5.66
N VAL A 595 36.36 -25.17 -5.37
CA VAL A 595 35.03 -25.21 -5.92
C VAL A 595 34.01 -25.32 -4.80
N GLU A 596 32.89 -24.62 -4.97
CA GLU A 596 31.72 -24.66 -4.13
C GLU A 596 30.56 -25.23 -4.93
N PHE A 597 29.77 -26.08 -4.28
CA PHE A 597 28.52 -26.62 -4.81
C PHE A 597 27.37 -26.30 -3.87
N THR A 598 26.26 -25.82 -4.41
CA THR A 598 25.04 -25.53 -3.63
C THR A 598 23.82 -26.07 -4.35
N ASP A 599 23.01 -26.82 -3.64
CA ASP A 599 21.73 -27.31 -4.08
C ASP A 599 20.78 -27.38 -2.88
N ARG A 600 19.51 -27.63 -3.09
CA ARG A 600 18.43 -27.60 -2.10
C ARG A 600 18.84 -27.99 -0.67
N ASP A 601 19.36 -29.18 -0.50
CA ASP A 601 19.68 -29.74 0.82
C ASP A 601 21.19 -29.90 1.04
N HIS A 602 21.98 -29.61 0.04
CA HIS A 602 23.39 -29.92 0.01
C HIS A 602 24.26 -28.71 -0.28
N TRP A 603 25.26 -28.55 0.53
CA TRP A 603 26.36 -27.64 0.27
C TRP A 603 27.65 -28.39 0.42
N ALA A 604 28.58 -28.23 -0.51
CA ALA A 604 29.87 -28.83 -0.47
C ALA A 604 30.96 -27.85 -0.93
N GLU A 605 32.13 -27.91 -0.35
CA GLU A 605 33.28 -27.12 -0.73
C GLU A 605 34.51 -27.98 -0.75
N ALA A 606 35.28 -27.94 -1.85
CA ALA A 606 36.57 -28.57 -1.97
C ALA A 606 37.63 -27.51 -2.23
N GLU A 607 38.66 -27.47 -1.41
CA GLU A 607 39.75 -26.50 -1.43
C GLU A 607 41.11 -27.18 -1.51
N LEU A 608 42.00 -26.63 -2.31
CA LEU A 608 43.44 -26.86 -2.28
C LEU A 608 44.16 -25.59 -1.86
N SER A 609 45.21 -25.70 -1.06
CA SER A 609 45.94 -24.55 -0.58
C SER A 609 47.44 -24.81 -0.54
N HIS A 610 48.19 -23.76 -0.91
CA HIS A 610 49.63 -23.71 -0.65
C HIS A 610 49.86 -22.88 0.62
N ARG A 611 50.51 -23.45 1.59
CA ARG A 611 50.71 -22.84 2.91
C ARG A 611 52.20 -22.70 3.22
N ASN A 612 52.59 -21.48 3.55
CA ASN A 612 53.96 -21.14 3.96
C ASN A 612 53.89 -20.67 5.45
N PHE A 613 54.63 -21.32 6.30
CA PHE A 613 54.68 -21.07 7.74
C PHE A 613 56.07 -20.66 8.25
N GLY A 614 56.93 -20.11 7.37
CA GLY A 614 58.22 -19.54 7.70
C GLY A 614 59.36 -20.54 7.71
N LEU A 615 59.14 -21.77 8.21
CA LEU A 615 60.11 -22.86 8.22
C LEU A 615 60.02 -23.77 6.99
N GLY A 616 58.98 -23.58 6.17
CA GLY A 616 58.73 -24.36 4.98
C GLY A 616 57.35 -24.08 4.39
N SER A 617 57.04 -24.76 3.32
CA SER A 617 55.72 -24.72 2.69
C SER A 617 55.25 -26.12 2.35
N ASP A 618 53.97 -26.34 2.41
CA ASP A 618 53.35 -27.61 2.02
C ASP A 618 51.96 -27.38 1.41
N ILE A 619 51.43 -28.40 0.77
CA ILE A 619 50.11 -28.38 0.14
C ILE A 619 49.07 -28.89 1.14
N GLY A 620 48.12 -28.04 1.47
CA GLY A 620 46.97 -28.38 2.28
C GLY A 620 45.72 -28.60 1.39
N GLY A 621 44.69 -29.10 2.02
CA GLY A 621 43.39 -29.27 1.39
C GLY A 621 42.29 -29.35 2.41
N ARG A 622 41.07 -28.96 2.01
CA ARG A 622 39.86 -29.01 2.84
C ARG A 622 38.69 -29.54 2.03
N LEU A 623 37.94 -30.43 2.65
CA LEU A 623 36.63 -30.87 2.18
C LEU A 623 35.59 -30.51 3.26
N SER A 624 34.56 -29.86 2.89
CA SER A 624 33.44 -29.50 3.77
C SER A 624 32.14 -29.91 3.12
N TYR A 625 31.23 -30.45 3.90
CA TYR A 625 29.92 -30.86 3.46
C TYR A 625 28.87 -30.49 4.51
N ARG A 626 27.70 -30.03 4.04
CA ARG A 626 26.57 -29.69 4.88
C ARG A 626 25.28 -30.28 4.25
N HIS A 627 24.44 -30.83 5.11
CA HIS A 627 23.15 -31.34 4.75
C HIS A 627 22.04 -30.76 5.63
N ASP A 628 21.06 -30.14 5.01
CA ASP A 628 19.86 -29.61 5.64
C ASP A 628 18.76 -30.70 5.65
N VAL A 629 18.67 -31.45 6.75
CA VAL A 629 17.73 -32.58 6.91
C VAL A 629 16.28 -32.12 6.80
N ASN A 630 15.98 -30.97 7.38
CA ASN A 630 14.66 -30.29 7.32
C ASN A 630 14.83 -28.82 7.80
N ASP A 631 13.72 -28.10 8.01
CA ASP A 631 13.76 -26.71 8.50
C ASP A 631 14.45 -26.55 9.86
N PHE A 632 14.58 -27.63 10.64
CA PHE A 632 15.07 -27.58 12.02
C PHE A 632 16.47 -28.17 12.20
N TRP A 633 16.83 -29.18 11.44
CA TRP A 633 18.08 -29.93 11.65
C TRP A 633 19.03 -29.79 10.49
N ARG A 634 20.27 -29.45 10.81
CA ARG A 634 21.39 -29.38 9.88
C ARG A 634 22.56 -30.15 10.44
N VAL A 635 23.23 -30.90 9.58
CA VAL A 635 24.46 -31.60 9.91
C VAL A 635 25.59 -31.14 8.99
N GLY A 636 26.80 -31.06 9.51
CA GLY A 636 27.97 -30.71 8.73
C GLY A 636 29.14 -31.54 9.09
N LEU A 637 30.03 -31.80 8.12
CA LEU A 637 31.26 -32.55 8.25
C LEU A 637 32.39 -31.79 7.56
N ASN A 638 33.60 -31.87 8.07
CA ASN A 638 34.80 -31.33 7.43
C ASN A 638 36.00 -32.20 7.68
N ALA A 639 36.91 -32.23 6.74
CA ALA A 639 38.24 -32.87 6.88
C ALA A 639 39.29 -31.95 6.26
N GLU A 640 40.40 -31.80 6.92
CA GLU A 640 41.48 -30.90 6.53
C GLU A 640 42.85 -31.60 6.61
N ARG A 641 43.62 -31.46 5.54
CA ARG A 641 45.06 -31.63 5.57
C ARG A 641 45.71 -30.28 5.82
N LEU A 642 46.67 -30.19 6.75
CA LEU A 642 47.19 -28.92 7.29
C LEU A 642 46.05 -28.03 7.82
N MET A 643 45.51 -28.41 8.97
CA MET A 643 44.31 -27.79 9.57
C MET A 643 44.51 -26.28 9.78
N ARG A 644 43.54 -25.46 9.38
CA ARG A 644 43.59 -23.98 9.48
C ARG A 644 43.72 -23.50 10.93
N SER A 645 43.08 -24.19 11.85
CA SER A 645 43.10 -23.87 13.29
C SER A 645 44.35 -24.37 14.02
N THR A 646 45.39 -24.84 13.29
CA THR A 646 46.69 -25.16 13.92
C THR A 646 47.26 -23.89 14.55
N PRO A 647 47.64 -23.90 15.85
CA PRO A 647 48.18 -22.73 16.53
C PRO A 647 49.39 -22.18 15.77
N LEU A 648 49.46 -20.85 15.62
CA LEU A 648 50.53 -20.18 14.88
C LEU A 648 51.92 -20.46 15.53
N GLN A 649 51.94 -20.56 16.85
CA GLN A 649 53.13 -20.95 17.60
C GLN A 649 53.57 -22.42 17.30
N ALA A 650 52.63 -23.34 17.06
CA ALA A 650 52.93 -24.69 16.64
C ALA A 650 53.57 -24.68 15.22
N LEU A 651 53.02 -23.97 14.28
CA LEU A 651 53.55 -23.83 12.92
C LEU A 651 54.94 -23.22 12.91
N LYS A 652 55.20 -22.20 13.75
CA LYS A 652 56.52 -21.61 13.95
C LYS A 652 57.57 -22.64 14.39
N ASN A 653 57.16 -23.62 15.19
CA ASN A 653 58.04 -24.69 15.65
C ASN A 653 57.99 -25.93 14.73
N GLY A 654 57.49 -25.82 13.52
CA GLY A 654 57.46 -26.92 12.54
C GLY A 654 56.41 -27.99 12.83
N VAL A 655 55.47 -27.72 13.72
CA VAL A 655 54.38 -28.64 14.05
C VAL A 655 53.15 -28.29 13.22
N THR A 656 52.73 -29.19 12.37
CA THR A 656 51.53 -29.11 11.54
C THR A 656 50.47 -30.05 12.10
N ALA A 657 49.21 -29.84 11.71
CA ALA A 657 48.12 -30.71 12.12
C ALA A 657 47.18 -31.02 10.94
N ASN A 658 46.64 -32.23 10.92
CA ASN A 658 45.47 -32.60 10.12
C ASN A 658 44.26 -32.65 11.01
N GLY A 659 43.09 -32.43 10.49
CA GLY A 659 41.87 -32.38 11.28
C GLY A 659 40.66 -32.98 10.60
N ALA A 660 39.74 -33.41 11.42
CA ALA A 660 38.37 -33.75 11.00
C ALA A 660 37.38 -33.26 12.05
N GLY A 661 36.22 -32.84 11.60
CA GLY A 661 35.20 -32.34 12.52
C GLY A 661 33.79 -32.48 11.93
N GLY A 662 32.84 -32.13 12.75
CA GLY A 662 31.46 -32.10 12.33
C GLY A 662 30.62 -31.36 13.35
N TYR A 663 29.44 -31.04 12.93
CA TYR A 663 28.43 -30.39 13.81
C TYR A 663 27.03 -30.87 13.52
N VAL A 664 26.19 -30.73 14.54
CA VAL A 664 24.76 -30.88 14.45
C VAL A 664 24.12 -29.59 14.96
N ARG A 665 23.32 -28.96 14.14
CA ARG A 665 22.59 -27.75 14.53
C ARG A 665 21.09 -28.05 14.54
N TRP A 666 20.44 -27.72 15.63
CA TRP A 666 19.01 -27.65 15.78
C TRP A 666 18.56 -26.19 15.87
N ARG A 667 17.63 -25.78 15.01
CA ARG A 667 17.07 -24.45 14.98
C ARG A 667 15.55 -24.55 15.01
N GLN A 668 14.93 -24.18 16.11
CA GLN A 668 13.47 -24.15 16.19
C GLN A 668 12.87 -23.03 15.33
N SER A 669 13.50 -21.86 15.38
CA SER A 669 13.08 -20.65 14.66
C SER A 669 14.18 -19.58 14.74
N GLU A 670 13.88 -18.35 14.34
CA GLU A 670 14.73 -17.16 14.53
C GLU A 670 15.05 -16.86 16.01
N ARG A 671 14.29 -17.43 16.95
CA ARG A 671 14.43 -17.14 18.37
C ARG A 671 15.28 -18.16 19.14
N ARG A 672 15.45 -19.35 18.58
CA ARG A 672 16.09 -20.44 19.30
C ARG A 672 16.87 -21.33 18.38
N SER A 673 18.17 -21.48 18.65
CA SER A 673 19.02 -22.46 17.99
C SER A 673 20.07 -23.00 18.95
N TRP A 674 20.49 -24.25 18.73
CA TRP A 674 21.55 -24.91 19.44
C TRP A 674 22.44 -25.65 18.47
N GLN A 675 23.75 -25.62 18.68
CA GLN A 675 24.71 -26.32 17.87
C GLN A 675 25.70 -27.07 18.76
N ALA A 676 25.91 -28.30 18.39
CA ALA A 676 26.95 -29.13 19.00
C ALA A 676 28.02 -29.40 17.95
N ASP A 677 29.28 -29.07 18.29
CA ASP A 677 30.44 -29.22 17.44
C ASP A 677 31.38 -30.24 18.02
N LEU A 678 32.05 -30.98 17.16
CA LEU A 678 33.17 -31.87 17.54
C LEU A 678 34.33 -31.65 16.55
N SER A 679 35.54 -31.63 17.04
CA SER A 679 36.72 -31.62 16.22
C SER A 679 37.83 -32.52 16.79
N HIS A 680 38.59 -33.10 15.89
CA HIS A 680 39.75 -33.90 16.21
C HIS A 680 40.94 -33.46 15.36
N GLY A 681 42.05 -33.12 15.99
CA GLY A 681 43.31 -32.73 15.36
C GLY A 681 44.41 -33.72 15.63
N TRP A 682 45.12 -34.15 14.61
CA TRP A 682 46.33 -34.98 14.65
C TRP A 682 47.55 -34.13 14.32
N PHE A 683 48.34 -33.82 15.31
CA PHE A 683 49.54 -33.01 15.17
C PHE A 683 50.78 -33.87 14.83
N SER A 684 51.72 -33.28 14.10
CA SER A 684 52.92 -33.96 13.64
C SER A 684 53.91 -34.32 14.77
N ASP A 685 53.82 -33.68 15.94
CA ASP A 685 54.53 -34.01 17.15
C ASP A 685 53.91 -35.16 17.94
N GLY A 686 52.81 -35.77 17.39
CA GLY A 686 52.12 -36.88 18.05
C GLY A 686 51.01 -36.47 18.98
N ASN A 687 50.74 -35.16 19.18
CA ASN A 687 49.62 -34.72 19.96
C ASN A 687 48.31 -35.01 19.24
N ARG A 688 47.29 -35.41 19.99
CA ARG A 688 45.92 -35.58 19.53
C ARG A 688 45.03 -34.64 20.33
N ARG A 689 44.44 -33.63 19.67
CA ARG A 689 43.51 -32.66 20.25
C ARG A 689 42.09 -33.05 19.95
N GLN A 690 41.24 -33.09 20.97
CA GLN A 690 39.81 -33.31 20.87
C GLN A 690 39.11 -32.12 21.46
N GLU A 691 38.18 -31.54 20.74
CA GLU A 691 37.39 -30.41 21.19
C GLU A 691 35.89 -30.66 20.92
N TYR A 692 35.08 -30.35 21.91
CA TYR A 692 33.63 -30.43 21.87
C TYR A 692 33.11 -29.09 22.32
N ALA A 693 32.14 -28.55 21.56
CA ALA A 693 31.46 -27.31 21.91
C ALA A 693 29.95 -27.49 21.84
N LEU A 694 29.28 -26.83 22.72
CA LEU A 694 27.82 -26.66 22.67
C LEU A 694 27.53 -25.16 22.76
N SER A 695 26.88 -24.60 21.75
CA SER A 695 26.49 -23.20 21.74
C SER A 695 25.01 -23.09 21.53
N GLY A 696 24.40 -22.09 22.16
CA GLY A 696 22.97 -21.82 22.06
C GLY A 696 22.68 -20.35 21.75
N GLN A 697 21.51 -20.11 21.23
CA GLN A 697 20.93 -18.79 21.07
C GLN A 697 19.47 -18.85 21.51
N GLU A 698 19.13 -18.02 22.48
CA GLU A 698 17.77 -17.91 23.02
C GLU A 698 17.37 -16.44 23.04
N ARG A 699 16.39 -16.05 22.26
CA ARG A 699 15.90 -14.68 22.24
C ARG A 699 15.14 -14.35 23.51
N VAL A 700 15.68 -13.44 24.31
CA VAL A 700 15.08 -13.00 25.57
C VAL A 700 14.25 -11.73 25.42
N PHE A 701 14.61 -10.87 24.45
CA PHE A 701 13.86 -9.66 24.17
C PHE A 701 13.87 -9.35 22.67
N SER A 702 12.77 -8.81 22.14
CA SER A 702 12.70 -8.28 20.78
C SER A 702 11.73 -7.12 20.69
N SER A 703 12.14 -6.08 20.01
CA SER A 703 11.35 -4.91 19.60
C SER A 703 11.70 -4.53 18.15
N PRO A 704 11.08 -3.55 17.53
CA PRO A 704 11.41 -3.15 16.17
C PRO A 704 12.89 -2.81 15.95
N SER A 705 13.52 -2.17 16.94
CA SER A 705 14.90 -1.70 16.81
C SER A 705 15.91 -2.44 17.72
N LEU A 706 15.43 -3.26 18.65
CA LEU A 706 16.33 -3.88 19.64
C LEU A 706 16.01 -5.36 19.80
N VAL A 707 17.05 -6.16 19.63
CA VAL A 707 17.03 -7.60 19.82
C VAL A 707 18.07 -7.97 20.86
N ILE A 708 17.70 -8.80 21.84
CA ILE A 708 18.61 -9.31 22.87
C ILE A 708 18.53 -10.82 22.88
N ASP A 709 19.64 -11.47 22.61
CA ASP A 709 19.80 -12.90 22.66
C ASP A 709 20.71 -13.32 23.82
N PHE A 710 20.31 -14.33 24.56
CA PHE A 710 21.17 -15.06 25.48
C PHE A 710 21.92 -16.13 24.69
N THR A 711 23.27 -16.09 24.78
CA THR A 711 24.15 -16.95 23.99
C THR A 711 25.09 -17.75 24.90
N PRO A 712 24.60 -18.86 25.51
CA PRO A 712 25.41 -19.73 26.33
C PRO A 712 26.38 -20.55 25.48
N SER A 713 27.59 -20.72 25.93
CA SER A 713 28.55 -21.63 25.34
C SER A 713 29.25 -22.51 26.38
N LEU A 714 29.47 -23.77 26.02
CA LEU A 714 30.25 -24.75 26.74
C LEU A 714 31.33 -25.27 25.78
N SER A 715 32.58 -25.20 26.15
CA SER A 715 33.68 -25.82 25.41
C SER A 715 34.47 -26.77 26.30
N VAL A 716 34.78 -27.93 25.77
CA VAL A 716 35.55 -28.97 26.43
C VAL A 716 36.65 -29.40 25.51
N GLY A 717 37.88 -29.42 25.98
CA GLY A 717 39.02 -29.88 25.19
C GLY A 717 39.94 -30.83 25.95
N ALA A 718 40.62 -31.69 25.21
CA ALA A 718 41.63 -32.62 25.71
C ALA A 718 42.76 -32.77 24.72
N ASN A 719 44.00 -32.86 25.24
CA ASN A 719 45.22 -33.11 24.47
C ASN A 719 45.93 -34.34 25.04
N SER A 720 46.54 -35.12 24.15
CA SER A 720 47.27 -36.35 24.53
C SER A 720 48.71 -36.09 24.97
N GLN A 721 49.35 -35.03 24.46
CA GLN A 721 50.69 -34.64 24.72
C GLN A 721 50.77 -33.51 25.76
N GLN A 722 51.89 -33.43 26.48
CA GLN A 722 52.22 -32.31 27.35
C GLN A 722 53.63 -31.82 26.97
N ASN A 723 53.98 -30.62 27.39
CA ASN A 723 55.26 -29.97 27.07
C ASN A 723 55.51 -29.76 25.60
N THR A 724 54.47 -29.36 24.89
CA THR A 724 54.55 -28.91 23.48
C THR A 724 55.03 -27.45 23.43
N PRO A 725 55.59 -26.99 22.29
CA PRO A 725 56.07 -25.62 22.15
C PRO A 725 54.92 -24.60 21.93
N TYR A 726 53.69 -24.99 22.15
CA TYR A 726 52.47 -24.19 21.99
C TYR A 726 51.51 -24.49 23.13
N TYR A 727 50.60 -23.59 23.40
CA TYR A 727 49.58 -23.76 24.46
C TYR A 727 48.76 -25.03 24.20
N ASN A 728 48.81 -25.95 25.14
CA ASN A 728 48.27 -27.29 24.97
C ASN A 728 47.79 -27.88 26.30
N PRO A 729 46.71 -27.36 26.89
CA PRO A 729 46.19 -27.83 28.18
C PRO A 729 45.76 -29.29 28.10
N ARG A 730 46.16 -30.11 29.10
CA ARG A 730 45.81 -31.54 29.11
C ARG A 730 44.28 -31.78 29.00
N LYS A 731 43.51 -31.05 29.78
CA LYS A 731 42.03 -30.99 29.69
C LYS A 731 41.56 -29.62 30.13
N TYR A 732 40.52 -29.12 29.51
CA TYR A 732 39.86 -27.92 29.98
C TYR A 732 38.36 -28.01 29.79
N VAL A 733 37.64 -27.21 30.60
CA VAL A 733 36.20 -26.92 30.43
C VAL A 733 36.01 -25.41 30.54
N ALA A 734 35.30 -24.82 29.61
CA ALA A 734 34.91 -23.42 29.65
C ALA A 734 33.40 -23.30 29.55
N VAL A 735 32.81 -22.56 30.44
CA VAL A 735 31.38 -22.19 30.37
C VAL A 735 31.28 -20.67 30.30
N LEU A 736 30.65 -20.14 29.26
CA LEU A 736 30.52 -18.71 29.04
C LEU A 736 29.09 -18.37 28.57
N PRO A 737 28.19 -18.09 29.51
CA PRO A 737 26.95 -17.39 29.21
C PRO A 737 27.25 -15.95 28.79
N ALA A 738 26.64 -15.49 27.72
CA ALA A 738 26.74 -14.11 27.23
C ALA A 738 25.40 -13.57 26.79
N LEU A 739 25.30 -12.28 26.72
CA LEU A 739 24.20 -11.55 26.05
C LEU A 739 24.75 -10.91 24.78
N ALA A 740 24.05 -11.09 23.70
CA ALA A 740 24.27 -10.39 22.44
C ALA A 740 23.09 -9.42 22.20
N ILE A 741 23.42 -8.17 22.01
CA ILE A 741 22.46 -7.07 21.79
C ILE A 741 22.71 -6.55 20.39
N ASP A 742 21.68 -6.60 19.57
CA ASP A 742 21.65 -6.01 18.24
C ASP A 742 20.65 -4.86 18.26
N HIS A 743 21.16 -3.65 18.01
CA HIS A 743 20.36 -2.43 17.99
C HIS A 743 20.44 -1.79 16.61
N LEU A 744 19.30 -1.79 15.91
CA LEU A 744 19.10 -1.11 14.64
C LEU A 744 19.09 0.41 14.87
N LEU A 745 20.09 1.10 14.32
CA LEU A 745 20.22 2.56 14.41
C LEU A 745 19.50 3.27 13.26
N TYR A 746 19.56 2.68 12.08
CA TYR A 746 18.97 3.23 10.87
C TYR A 746 18.55 2.11 9.94
N ARG A 747 17.38 2.26 9.33
CA ARG A 747 16.92 1.43 8.22
C ARG A 747 16.21 2.28 7.18
N HIS A 748 16.50 2.03 5.93
CA HIS A 748 15.75 2.52 4.81
C HIS A 748 15.76 1.43 3.74
N TYR A 749 14.68 0.68 3.67
CA TYR A 749 14.51 -0.52 2.83
C TYR A 749 15.63 -1.54 3.03
N GLN A 750 16.52 -1.73 2.04
CA GLN A 750 17.61 -2.69 2.05
C GLN A 750 18.92 -2.12 2.61
N THR A 751 18.88 -0.91 3.16
CA THR A 751 20.02 -0.30 3.83
C THR A 751 19.76 -0.28 5.32
N GLU A 752 20.65 -0.93 6.08
CA GLU A 752 20.53 -1.03 7.53
C GLU A 752 21.87 -0.68 8.19
N TRP A 753 21.79 -0.04 9.33
CA TRP A 753 22.92 0.25 10.19
C TRP A 753 22.63 -0.24 11.61
N HIS A 754 23.46 -1.14 12.11
CA HIS A 754 23.34 -1.77 13.42
C HIS A 754 24.52 -1.42 14.32
N GLN A 755 24.27 -1.36 15.60
CA GLN A 755 25.31 -1.51 16.62
C GLN A 755 25.12 -2.83 17.36
N GLU A 756 26.24 -3.51 17.58
CA GLU A 756 26.28 -4.82 18.19
C GLU A 756 27.03 -4.74 19.50
N ILE A 757 26.47 -5.24 20.59
CA ILE A 757 27.11 -5.28 21.90
C ILE A 757 27.08 -6.72 22.42
N THR A 758 28.20 -7.20 22.87
CA THR A 758 28.30 -8.52 23.49
C THR A 758 28.87 -8.38 24.91
N ALA A 759 28.26 -9.05 25.88
CA ALA A 759 28.74 -9.08 27.25
C ALA A 759 28.61 -10.50 27.82
N GLY A 760 29.71 -11.06 28.31
CA GLY A 760 29.72 -12.41 28.83
C GLY A 760 30.57 -12.51 30.09
N ALA A 761 30.16 -13.40 31.00
CA ALA A 761 30.92 -13.75 32.19
C ALA A 761 30.76 -15.24 32.47
N GLY A 762 31.90 -15.93 32.67
CA GLY A 762 31.89 -17.36 32.79
C GLY A 762 33.05 -17.88 33.61
N ARG A 763 33.36 -19.16 33.47
CA ARG A 763 34.39 -19.82 34.22
C ARG A 763 35.14 -20.81 33.33
N TYR A 764 36.46 -20.86 33.58
CA TYR A 764 37.38 -21.77 32.93
C TYR A 764 38.03 -22.66 33.97
N TRP A 765 38.03 -23.95 33.74
CA TRP A 765 38.70 -24.96 34.53
C TRP A 765 39.72 -25.67 33.64
N GLN A 766 40.92 -25.81 34.13
CA GLN A 766 41.99 -26.52 33.42
C GLN A 766 42.58 -27.54 34.38
N LYS A 767 42.86 -28.72 33.87
CA LYS A 767 43.56 -29.74 34.65
C LYS A 767 44.95 -29.23 34.93
N ASP A 768 45.43 -29.44 36.16
CA ASP A 768 46.75 -29.08 36.67
C ASP A 768 47.00 -27.55 36.77
N ALA A 769 45.93 -26.74 36.70
CA ALA A 769 45.99 -25.29 36.88
C ALA A 769 44.78 -24.77 37.67
N SER A 770 44.90 -23.62 38.29
CA SER A 770 43.79 -22.99 39.01
C SER A 770 42.69 -22.55 38.11
N ALA A 771 41.45 -22.82 38.48
CA ALA A 771 40.26 -22.32 37.77
C ALA A 771 40.14 -20.79 37.89
N GLY A 772 39.61 -20.14 36.89
CA GLY A 772 39.40 -18.69 36.94
C GLY A 772 38.22 -18.22 36.12
N ALA A 773 37.86 -16.97 36.33
CA ALA A 773 36.73 -16.34 35.62
C ALA A 773 37.12 -15.95 34.19
N ILE A 774 36.19 -16.16 33.28
CA ILE A 774 36.20 -15.56 31.92
C ILE A 774 35.32 -14.32 31.95
N THR A 775 35.75 -13.24 31.27
CA THR A 775 34.94 -12.07 31.02
C THR A 775 35.16 -11.63 29.60
N GLN A 776 34.09 -11.22 28.95
CA GLN A 776 34.08 -10.77 27.54
C GLN A 776 33.21 -9.55 27.38
N LEU A 777 33.70 -8.55 26.66
CA LEU A 777 32.94 -7.39 26.20
C LEU A 777 33.28 -7.15 24.75
N GLY A 778 32.27 -6.87 23.96
CA GLY A 778 32.43 -6.52 22.55
C GLY A 778 31.49 -5.36 22.17
N TYR A 779 31.96 -4.53 21.29
CA TYR A 779 31.21 -3.48 20.66
C TYR A 779 31.53 -3.45 19.17
N GLY A 780 30.47 -3.42 18.32
CA GLY A 780 30.62 -3.40 16.87
C GLY A 780 29.61 -2.49 16.21
N GLN A 781 29.91 -2.16 14.97
CA GLN A 781 29.06 -1.45 14.03
C GLN A 781 29.00 -2.27 12.75
N ARG A 782 27.78 -2.46 12.20
CA ARG A 782 27.55 -3.20 10.97
C ARG A 782 26.65 -2.41 10.03
N VAL A 783 27.03 -2.35 8.75
CA VAL A 783 26.26 -1.71 7.68
C VAL A 783 25.94 -2.75 6.61
N ARG A 784 24.68 -2.85 6.26
CA ARG A 784 24.19 -3.59 5.11
C ARG A 784 23.66 -2.60 4.08
N TRP A 785 24.09 -2.71 2.83
CA TRP A 785 23.67 -1.79 1.79
C TRP A 785 23.20 -2.53 0.56
N ASN A 786 21.93 -2.26 0.19
CA ASN A 786 21.34 -2.58 -1.11
C ASN A 786 21.53 -4.05 -1.54
N ASP A 787 21.44 -4.99 -0.59
CA ASP A 787 21.63 -6.43 -0.76
C ASP A 787 23.04 -6.88 -1.23
N VAL A 788 23.93 -5.97 -1.55
CA VAL A 788 25.25 -6.30 -2.13
C VAL A 788 26.43 -6.10 -1.20
N LEU A 789 26.29 -5.24 -0.19
CA LEU A 789 27.37 -4.97 0.76
C LEU A 789 26.89 -5.30 2.18
N ASP A 790 27.67 -6.11 2.90
CA ASP A 790 27.57 -6.32 4.34
C ASP A 790 28.97 -6.14 4.92
N THR A 791 29.15 -5.17 5.81
CA THR A 791 30.45 -4.88 6.41
C THR A 791 30.31 -4.53 7.88
N GLY A 792 31.22 -5.02 8.68
CA GLY A 792 31.27 -4.79 10.12
C GLY A 792 32.66 -4.42 10.62
N VAL A 793 32.70 -3.64 11.69
CA VAL A 793 33.90 -3.34 12.47
C VAL A 793 33.54 -3.54 13.93
N SER A 794 34.38 -4.27 14.67
CA SER A 794 34.16 -4.50 16.10
C SER A 794 35.43 -4.47 16.91
N VAL A 795 35.34 -4.03 18.16
CA VAL A 795 36.38 -4.13 19.17
C VAL A 795 35.92 -5.11 20.21
N GLN A 796 36.76 -6.08 20.53
CA GLN A 796 36.49 -7.08 21.53
C GLN A 796 37.59 -7.06 22.61
N TRP A 797 37.17 -7.03 23.86
CA TRP A 797 38.00 -7.26 25.02
C TRP A 797 37.59 -8.56 25.67
N ASP A 798 38.55 -9.44 25.92
CA ASP A 798 38.35 -10.65 26.71
C ASP A 798 39.45 -10.84 27.75
N LYS A 799 39.10 -11.47 28.85
CA LYS A 799 40.02 -11.87 29.92
C LYS A 799 39.69 -13.27 30.37
N ARG A 800 40.62 -14.16 30.22
CA ARG A 800 40.50 -15.58 30.59
C ARG A 800 41.77 -16.16 31.17
N PRO A 801 41.69 -17.23 31.99
CA PRO A 801 42.89 -17.88 32.51
C PRO A 801 43.54 -18.78 31.46
N TYR A 802 44.88 -18.77 31.47
CA TYR A 802 45.78 -19.69 30.79
C TYR A 802 46.80 -20.19 31.82
N ASP A 803 46.93 -21.51 32.00
CA ASP A 803 47.81 -22.14 32.98
C ASP A 803 47.72 -21.49 34.39
N GLY A 804 46.51 -21.13 34.80
CA GLY A 804 46.21 -20.49 36.07
C GLY A 804 46.41 -18.99 36.17
N LYS A 805 46.97 -18.33 35.12
CA LYS A 805 47.10 -16.85 35.05
C LYS A 805 45.99 -16.26 34.24
N ARG A 806 45.34 -15.16 34.74
CA ARG A 806 44.34 -14.43 33.99
C ARG A 806 44.99 -13.41 33.06
N GLU A 807 44.89 -13.65 31.77
CA GLU A 807 45.45 -12.83 30.74
C GLU A 807 44.34 -12.13 29.95
N GLN A 808 44.65 -10.98 29.39
CA GLN A 808 43.70 -10.16 28.63
C GLN A 808 44.07 -10.10 27.15
N ASN A 809 43.06 -9.91 26.37
CA ASN A 809 43.21 -9.66 24.95
C ASN A 809 42.25 -8.54 24.51
N VAL A 810 42.73 -7.61 23.70
CA VAL A 810 41.93 -6.57 23.01
C VAL A 810 42.21 -6.69 21.54
N SER A 811 41.20 -6.88 20.75
CA SER A 811 41.31 -6.98 19.30
C SER A 811 40.30 -6.09 18.57
N LEU A 812 40.74 -5.55 17.44
CA LEU A 812 39.91 -4.89 16.44
C LEU A 812 39.67 -5.89 15.31
N SER A 813 38.42 -6.11 14.93
CA SER A 813 38.07 -6.98 13.82
C SER A 813 37.27 -6.21 12.80
N PHE A 814 37.42 -6.56 11.52
CA PHE A 814 36.59 -6.09 10.44
C PHE A 814 36.19 -7.22 9.50
N ASP A 815 35.05 -7.11 8.90
CA ASP A 815 34.61 -8.01 7.84
C ASP A 815 33.91 -7.23 6.74
N LEU A 816 33.98 -7.75 5.53
CA LEU A 816 33.34 -7.23 4.33
C LEU A 816 32.88 -8.40 3.47
N ASN A 817 31.62 -8.36 3.08
CA ASN A 817 31.05 -9.20 2.05
C ASN A 817 30.46 -8.29 0.96
N TYR A 818 31.03 -8.34 -0.23
CA TYR A 818 30.62 -7.48 -1.34
C TYR A 818 30.33 -8.32 -2.58
N ARG A 819 29.15 -8.10 -3.17
CA ARG A 819 28.71 -8.74 -4.42
C ARG A 819 28.64 -7.71 -5.55
N PHE A 820 29.16 -8.06 -6.73
CA PHE A 820 29.31 -7.15 -7.86
C PHE A 820 29.26 -7.85 -9.23
#